data_d2615d70e2413f21cce14fa324d81dec
#
_entry.id   d2615d70e2413f21cce14fa324d81dec
#
_cell.length_a   1.000
_cell.length_b   1.000
_cell.length_c   1.000
_cell.angle_alpha   90.00
_cell.angle_beta   90.00
_cell.angle_gamma   90.00
#
_symmetry.space_group_name_H-M   'P 1'
#
loop_
_entity.id
_entity.type
_entity.pdbx_description
1 polymer ?
#
loop_
_entity_poly.entity_id
_entity_poly.type
_entity_poly.pdbx_seq_one_letter_code
_entity_poly.pdbx_strand_id
1 'polypeptide(L)'
;MAHTPPPTWLGSRARLESVDARRLERARSLVGAMTLEEKLPFLHQHSSGVERLGIGPFSTGTEALHGVAWRGPAVTYPQPVGLAASWDPVLLEAVGTQIAREVRVHHEHENPASLNVWAPVVNALRHPLWGRTEEGLSEDPLLNAQLGTAIARGLRGEGETWSTVPTLKHFLAYSNETDRAATSSSMPPRVLHEYELPGFEEPLAGGAAGAVMLAYNLVDGVPAHLSPLVNSHLRALVADPDLLFVVSDAGAPTNLITIQDVAADLTEAVAAMLRAGVDSFTDHGEDSEPTIRAAREALERGLLEERHVDQAVVRQLVARARTGEFDDAAPSLPRFAQAEAIALSEEAASRSAVLLHHQHGTLPARPGERIAVLGHLGGTVLRDWYSGELIDPVPLAEALMAGHDGPVVHAPCLDVVALHEGQFTLRRRRDGVLCVGPMPSGAEHSEPVTFEVIDHGLDIISLRDRRTARLLAPDAAGYLRTEAERVGGWIVQETFRRMREADGTVRLQHVGTGRWVRREHRSGKLLLGGHDPLQSTRWTWQVMSSRQDQARDAIDGADLVIVVAGNDPHVHGRETEDRAMLSLMNPDVELLELLADLPTGARSTLLILSSYPYDLAGHAGTADAVIWSSHAGARLGPALSSLLLGRKEFSGRLAQAWVTEESLADILEYDVISSASTYLYGQEASFPFGHGLSLEPTRWTQPAPRRSPTGAHISVTLTREAQLPAHEVVQVYASAGQEQYPDGVGTVPVRRLVATEVVEVPARGARQVEIEVPLSRCALWCEQTGSFVEPTGPVRFHLARSAQNIVATAVV
;
A
#
# COMPACT_ATOMS: atom_id res chain seq x y z
N MET A 1 -10.29 4.40 -34.05
CA MET A 1 -8.84 4.12 -34.05
C MET A 1 -8.68 2.61 -34.17
N ALA A 2 -7.77 2.11 -35.00
CA ALA A 2 -7.54 0.67 -35.12
C ALA A 2 -6.95 0.16 -33.78
N HIS A 3 -7.48 -0.94 -33.26
CA HIS A 3 -6.95 -1.59 -32.07
C HIS A 3 -5.48 -1.97 -32.31
N THR A 4 -4.56 -1.33 -31.64
CA THR A 4 -3.18 -1.80 -31.55
C THR A 4 -3.20 -3.01 -30.64
N PRO A 5 -2.77 -4.20 -31.10
CA PRO A 5 -2.69 -5.36 -30.22
C PRO A 5 -1.72 -5.05 -29.07
N PRO A 6 -1.94 -5.62 -27.87
CA PRO A 6 -1.01 -5.47 -26.76
C PRO A 6 0.38 -5.92 -27.18
N PRO A 7 1.45 -5.39 -26.56
CA PRO A 7 2.81 -5.76 -26.88
C PRO A 7 3.01 -7.28 -26.81
N THR A 8 3.75 -7.83 -27.75
CA THR A 8 4.00 -9.28 -27.82
C THR A 8 4.71 -9.85 -26.58
N TRP A 9 5.33 -8.98 -25.78
CA TRP A 9 5.97 -9.36 -24.51
C TRP A 9 4.99 -9.61 -23.35
N LEU A 10 3.72 -9.18 -23.46
CA LEU A 10 2.65 -9.50 -22.50
C LEU A 10 2.17 -10.97 -22.57
N GLY A 11 2.78 -11.77 -23.41
CA GLY A 11 2.36 -13.14 -23.62
C GLY A 11 1.21 -13.29 -24.64
N SER A 12 0.76 -14.52 -24.84
CA SER A 12 -0.41 -14.76 -25.69
C SER A 12 -1.69 -14.35 -24.96
N ARG A 13 -2.55 -13.60 -25.62
CA ARG A 13 -3.91 -13.28 -25.16
C ARG A 13 -4.60 -14.56 -24.67
N ALA A 14 -5.24 -14.48 -23.49
CA ALA A 14 -6.02 -15.60 -22.97
C ALA A 14 -7.04 -16.08 -24.01
N ARG A 15 -7.10 -17.38 -24.22
CA ARG A 15 -8.10 -18.00 -25.08
C ARG A 15 -9.36 -18.22 -24.27
N LEU A 16 -10.53 -18.07 -24.91
CA LEU A 16 -11.79 -18.40 -24.28
C LEU A 16 -11.81 -19.91 -23.97
N GLU A 17 -11.73 -20.24 -22.68
CA GLU A 17 -11.82 -21.60 -22.21
C GLU A 17 -13.27 -22.11 -22.32
N SER A 18 -13.46 -23.41 -22.51
CA SER A 18 -14.79 -24.00 -22.62
C SER A 18 -15.65 -23.78 -21.38
N VAL A 19 -15.03 -23.66 -20.20
CA VAL A 19 -15.72 -23.36 -18.94
C VAL A 19 -16.25 -21.94 -18.91
N ASP A 20 -15.47 -20.94 -19.30
CA ASP A 20 -15.92 -19.56 -19.36
C ASP A 20 -17.00 -19.35 -20.46
N ALA A 21 -16.89 -20.06 -21.58
CA ALA A 21 -17.95 -20.05 -22.59
C ALA A 21 -19.31 -20.55 -22.03
N ARG A 22 -19.30 -21.62 -21.23
CA ARG A 22 -20.52 -22.13 -20.58
C ARG A 22 -21.06 -21.14 -19.53
N ARG A 23 -20.17 -20.49 -18.76
CA ARG A 23 -20.55 -19.46 -17.78
C ARG A 23 -21.20 -18.25 -18.44
N LEU A 24 -20.64 -17.78 -19.57
CA LEU A 24 -21.19 -16.70 -20.38
C LEU A 24 -22.58 -17.07 -20.90
N GLU A 25 -22.73 -18.26 -21.48
CA GLU A 25 -24.03 -18.72 -21.99
C GLU A 25 -25.08 -18.78 -20.86
N ARG A 26 -24.72 -19.33 -19.69
CA ARG A 26 -25.58 -19.37 -18.51
C ARG A 26 -25.96 -17.98 -18.04
N ALA A 27 -25.00 -17.05 -17.91
CA ALA A 27 -25.26 -15.67 -17.49
C ALA A 27 -26.22 -14.97 -18.48
N ARG A 28 -25.97 -15.06 -19.78
CA ARG A 28 -26.84 -14.51 -20.82
C ARG A 28 -28.26 -15.11 -20.77
N SER A 29 -28.37 -16.42 -20.49
CA SER A 29 -29.68 -17.09 -20.33
C SER A 29 -30.43 -16.57 -19.09
N LEU A 30 -29.74 -16.39 -17.96
CA LEU A 30 -30.33 -15.84 -16.76
C LEU A 30 -30.81 -14.39 -16.97
N VAL A 31 -29.99 -13.53 -17.57
CA VAL A 31 -30.37 -12.15 -17.89
C VAL A 31 -31.56 -12.09 -18.85
N GLY A 32 -31.59 -12.96 -19.86
CA GLY A 32 -32.74 -13.07 -20.76
C GLY A 32 -34.04 -13.52 -20.09
N ALA A 33 -33.95 -14.16 -18.92
CA ALA A 33 -35.11 -14.57 -18.13
C ALA A 33 -35.56 -13.53 -17.07
N MET A 34 -34.73 -12.48 -16.85
CA MET A 34 -35.04 -11.39 -15.92
C MET A 34 -35.94 -10.33 -16.57
N THR A 35 -36.83 -9.75 -15.76
CA THR A 35 -37.50 -8.49 -16.08
C THR A 35 -36.53 -7.31 -15.88
N LEU A 36 -36.82 -6.15 -16.48
CA LEU A 36 -36.03 -4.95 -16.28
C LEU A 36 -35.93 -4.59 -14.78
N GLU A 37 -37.01 -4.66 -14.04
CA GLU A 37 -37.00 -4.34 -12.59
C GLU A 37 -36.13 -5.29 -11.76
N GLU A 38 -35.94 -6.53 -12.21
CA GLU A 38 -35.00 -7.47 -11.56
C GLU A 38 -33.53 -7.22 -11.95
N LYS A 39 -33.27 -6.58 -13.09
CA LYS A 39 -31.91 -6.25 -13.57
C LYS A 39 -31.36 -5.00 -12.88
N LEU A 40 -32.20 -3.96 -12.66
CA LEU A 40 -31.76 -2.66 -12.16
C LEU A 40 -30.96 -2.71 -10.83
N PRO A 41 -31.33 -3.54 -9.82
CA PRO A 41 -30.57 -3.65 -8.58
C PRO A 41 -29.12 -4.11 -8.75
N PHE A 42 -28.80 -4.82 -9.84
CA PHE A 42 -27.44 -5.30 -10.11
C PHE A 42 -26.46 -4.18 -10.49
N LEU A 43 -26.97 -3.01 -10.84
CA LEU A 43 -26.14 -1.84 -11.11
C LEU A 43 -25.56 -1.20 -9.86
N HIS A 44 -26.04 -1.56 -8.68
CA HIS A 44 -25.54 -1.08 -7.40
C HIS A 44 -24.61 -2.11 -6.74
N GLN A 45 -23.70 -1.63 -5.89
CA GLN A 45 -22.79 -2.50 -5.12
C GLN A 45 -23.51 -3.53 -4.25
N HIS A 46 -24.73 -3.27 -3.83
CA HIS A 46 -25.59 -4.21 -3.11
C HIS A 46 -26.81 -4.57 -3.95
N SER A 47 -26.99 -5.84 -4.25
CA SER A 47 -28.07 -6.40 -5.04
C SER A 47 -28.85 -7.41 -4.23
N SER A 48 -30.18 -7.34 -4.26
CA SER A 48 -31.08 -8.28 -3.55
C SER A 48 -31.12 -9.69 -4.15
N GLY A 49 -30.59 -9.87 -5.35
CA GLY A 49 -30.71 -11.12 -6.10
C GLY A 49 -32.09 -11.32 -6.74
N VAL A 50 -32.28 -12.51 -7.34
CA VAL A 50 -33.56 -12.92 -7.99
C VAL A 50 -33.89 -14.35 -7.61
N GLU A 51 -34.64 -14.53 -6.53
CA GLU A 51 -34.92 -15.83 -5.92
C GLU A 51 -35.51 -16.86 -6.91
N ARG A 52 -36.50 -16.44 -7.77
CA ARG A 52 -37.12 -17.33 -8.76
C ARG A 52 -36.13 -17.91 -9.81
N LEU A 53 -34.97 -17.31 -9.95
CA LEU A 53 -33.90 -17.76 -10.86
C LEU A 53 -32.73 -18.42 -10.10
N GLY A 54 -32.84 -18.55 -8.77
CA GLY A 54 -31.79 -19.10 -7.91
C GLY A 54 -30.57 -18.18 -7.79
N ILE A 55 -30.75 -16.86 -7.98
CA ILE A 55 -29.69 -15.86 -7.83
C ILE A 55 -29.81 -15.23 -6.45
N GLY A 56 -28.80 -15.46 -5.60
CA GLY A 56 -28.72 -14.89 -4.26
C GLY A 56 -28.40 -13.38 -4.24
N PRO A 57 -28.51 -12.75 -3.05
CA PRO A 57 -28.01 -11.38 -2.88
C PRO A 57 -26.51 -11.30 -3.12
N PHE A 58 -26.04 -10.12 -3.51
CA PHE A 58 -24.62 -9.93 -3.78
C PHE A 58 -24.18 -8.53 -3.36
N SER A 59 -22.97 -8.45 -2.83
CA SER A 59 -22.27 -7.20 -2.61
C SER A 59 -20.95 -7.22 -3.36
N THR A 60 -20.60 -6.14 -4.04
CA THR A 60 -19.24 -5.96 -4.55
C THR A 60 -18.33 -5.51 -3.41
N GLY A 61 -17.07 -5.93 -3.46
CA GLY A 61 -16.01 -5.38 -2.66
C GLY A 61 -15.76 -6.03 -1.30
N THR A 62 -14.67 -6.75 -1.26
CA THR A 62 -13.97 -7.04 -0.02
C THR A 62 -12.57 -6.48 -0.14
N GLU A 63 -12.19 -5.58 0.76
CA GLU A 63 -10.82 -5.10 0.83
C GLU A 63 -9.94 -6.18 1.43
N ALA A 64 -8.90 -6.55 0.68
CA ALA A 64 -7.96 -7.59 1.10
C ALA A 64 -6.59 -7.42 0.42
N LEU A 65 -5.99 -6.24 0.55
CA LEU A 65 -4.70 -5.90 -0.08
C LEU A 65 -3.55 -6.74 0.47
N HIS A 66 -3.50 -6.93 1.78
CA HIS A 66 -2.48 -7.71 2.48
C HIS A 66 -3.03 -8.47 3.69
N GLY A 67 -4.28 -8.90 3.61
CA GLY A 67 -5.11 -9.57 4.61
C GLY A 67 -6.52 -9.06 4.53
N VAL A 68 -7.49 -9.78 5.08
CA VAL A 68 -8.91 -9.37 5.06
C VAL A 68 -9.11 -8.16 5.96
N ALA A 69 -9.56 -7.03 5.39
CA ALA A 69 -9.78 -5.79 6.13
C ALA A 69 -11.20 -5.70 6.73
N TRP A 70 -11.33 -5.00 7.87
CA TRP A 70 -12.57 -4.54 8.50
C TRP A 70 -13.58 -5.62 8.93
N ARG A 71 -13.19 -6.90 8.92
CA ARG A 71 -14.08 -8.04 9.23
C ARG A 71 -13.68 -8.78 10.50
N GLY A 72 -13.04 -8.09 11.45
CA GLY A 72 -12.53 -8.65 12.69
C GLY A 72 -11.11 -9.21 12.55
N PRO A 73 -10.74 -10.21 13.37
CA PRO A 73 -9.40 -10.80 13.34
C PRO A 73 -9.09 -11.45 11.99
N ALA A 74 -7.91 -11.09 11.42
CA ALA A 74 -7.40 -11.67 10.19
C ALA A 74 -5.87 -11.73 10.19
N VAL A 75 -5.30 -12.67 9.42
CA VAL A 75 -3.86 -12.74 9.23
C VAL A 75 -3.44 -11.57 8.33
N THR A 76 -2.56 -10.74 8.85
CA THR A 76 -2.05 -9.55 8.15
C THR A 76 -0.61 -9.80 7.72
N TYR A 77 -0.35 -9.57 6.46
CA TYR A 77 0.97 -9.63 5.82
C TYR A 77 1.61 -8.24 5.80
N PRO A 78 2.89 -8.09 5.39
CA PRO A 78 3.44 -6.77 5.09
C PRO A 78 2.55 -6.00 4.12
N GLN A 79 2.51 -4.68 4.27
CA GLN A 79 1.87 -3.80 3.28
C GLN A 79 2.38 -4.11 1.86
N PRO A 80 1.60 -3.92 0.81
CA PRO A 80 2.00 -4.24 -0.56
C PRO A 80 3.36 -3.68 -0.98
N VAL A 81 3.69 -2.43 -0.62
CA VAL A 81 5.01 -1.83 -0.86
C VAL A 81 6.15 -2.62 -0.18
N GLY A 82 5.89 -3.20 1.00
CA GLY A 82 6.83 -4.08 1.68
C GLY A 82 6.90 -5.46 1.02
N LEU A 83 5.77 -6.09 0.71
CA LEU A 83 5.74 -7.37 -0.03
C LEU A 83 6.53 -7.26 -1.33
N ALA A 84 6.39 -6.14 -2.04
CA ALA A 84 7.10 -5.88 -3.29
C ALA A 84 8.62 -5.83 -3.11
N ALA A 85 9.12 -5.44 -1.94
CA ALA A 85 10.56 -5.45 -1.65
C ALA A 85 11.17 -6.86 -1.61
N SER A 86 10.37 -7.92 -1.53
CA SER A 86 10.85 -9.29 -1.75
C SER A 86 11.22 -9.59 -3.21
N TRP A 87 10.67 -8.86 -4.17
CA TRP A 87 10.79 -9.06 -5.63
C TRP A 87 10.33 -10.45 -6.08
N ASP A 88 9.71 -11.24 -5.22
CA ASP A 88 9.41 -12.65 -5.45
C ASP A 88 7.95 -12.91 -5.82
N PRO A 89 7.64 -13.14 -7.10
CA PRO A 89 6.28 -13.47 -7.53
C PRO A 89 5.72 -14.75 -6.88
N VAL A 90 6.58 -15.72 -6.57
CA VAL A 90 6.13 -16.98 -5.94
C VAL A 90 5.66 -16.73 -4.51
N LEU A 91 6.38 -15.90 -3.75
CA LEU A 91 5.96 -15.49 -2.41
C LEU A 91 4.64 -14.71 -2.44
N LEU A 92 4.52 -13.75 -3.37
CA LEU A 92 3.31 -12.92 -3.48
C LEU A 92 2.09 -13.75 -3.92
N GLU A 93 2.26 -14.72 -4.83
CA GLU A 93 1.19 -15.66 -5.20
C GLU A 93 0.75 -16.53 -4.02
N ALA A 94 1.70 -17.00 -3.21
CA ALA A 94 1.40 -17.75 -1.98
C ALA A 94 0.63 -16.88 -0.96
N VAL A 95 1.01 -15.61 -0.78
CA VAL A 95 0.30 -14.65 0.07
C VAL A 95 -1.12 -14.44 -0.44
N GLY A 96 -1.30 -14.13 -1.73
CA GLY A 96 -2.62 -13.97 -2.35
C GLY A 96 -3.50 -15.22 -2.18
N THR A 97 -2.91 -16.41 -2.27
CA THR A 97 -3.61 -17.68 -2.06
C THR A 97 -4.15 -17.83 -0.63
N GLN A 98 -3.36 -17.46 0.38
CA GLN A 98 -3.82 -17.53 1.78
C GLN A 98 -4.89 -16.47 2.07
N ILE A 99 -4.73 -15.26 1.53
CA ILE A 99 -5.75 -14.21 1.63
C ILE A 99 -7.08 -14.69 1.04
N ALA A 100 -7.06 -15.27 -0.16
CA ALA A 100 -8.27 -15.79 -0.80
C ALA A 100 -8.97 -16.89 0.01
N ARG A 101 -8.18 -17.77 0.63
CA ARG A 101 -8.71 -18.81 1.53
C ARG A 101 -9.38 -18.21 2.77
N GLU A 102 -8.80 -17.18 3.35
CA GLU A 102 -9.35 -16.46 4.50
C GLU A 102 -10.61 -15.67 4.13
N VAL A 103 -10.64 -15.01 2.94
CA VAL A 103 -11.85 -14.40 2.38
C VAL A 103 -12.98 -15.41 2.27
N ARG A 104 -12.72 -16.65 1.84
CA ARG A 104 -13.70 -17.72 1.76
C ARG A 104 -14.25 -18.11 3.14
N VAL A 105 -13.43 -18.13 4.19
CA VAL A 105 -13.90 -18.34 5.56
C VAL A 105 -14.87 -17.23 5.96
N HIS A 106 -14.50 -15.98 5.73
CA HIS A 106 -15.36 -14.82 6.03
C HIS A 106 -16.64 -14.77 5.16
N HIS A 107 -16.61 -15.37 3.96
CA HIS A 107 -17.79 -15.49 3.10
C HIS A 107 -18.87 -16.42 3.69
N GLU A 108 -18.48 -17.41 4.49
CA GLU A 108 -19.40 -18.35 5.12
C GLU A 108 -20.06 -17.83 6.42
N HIS A 109 -19.68 -16.61 6.88
CA HIS A 109 -20.21 -16.00 8.10
C HIS A 109 -21.56 -15.28 7.87
N GLU A 110 -22.24 -14.88 8.95
CA GLU A 110 -23.54 -14.18 8.91
C GLU A 110 -23.49 -12.84 8.13
N ASN A 111 -22.33 -12.13 8.16
CA ASN A 111 -22.06 -10.97 7.32
C ASN A 111 -21.01 -11.35 6.29
N PRO A 112 -21.41 -11.94 5.15
CA PRO A 112 -20.46 -12.56 4.24
C PRO A 112 -19.55 -11.55 3.56
N ALA A 113 -18.26 -11.89 3.50
CA ALA A 113 -17.31 -11.20 2.63
C ALA A 113 -17.71 -11.42 1.17
N SER A 114 -17.62 -10.39 0.34
CA SER A 114 -17.77 -10.57 -1.10
C SER A 114 -16.61 -11.40 -1.66
N LEU A 115 -16.90 -12.26 -2.60
CA LEU A 115 -15.86 -12.95 -3.39
C LEU A 115 -15.31 -12.10 -4.53
N ASN A 116 -15.87 -10.92 -4.78
CA ASN A 116 -15.23 -9.88 -5.58
C ASN A 116 -14.29 -9.08 -4.67
N VAL A 117 -12.99 -9.33 -4.78
CA VAL A 117 -11.95 -8.78 -3.90
C VAL A 117 -11.30 -7.58 -4.56
N TRP A 118 -11.28 -6.42 -3.85
CA TRP A 118 -10.72 -5.17 -4.33
C TRP A 118 -9.20 -5.10 -4.10
N ALA A 119 -8.50 -5.98 -4.77
CA ALA A 119 -7.04 -6.12 -4.78
C ALA A 119 -6.56 -6.83 -6.06
N PRO A 120 -5.30 -6.59 -6.48
CA PRO A 120 -4.28 -5.68 -5.94
C PRO A 120 -4.41 -4.23 -6.47
N VAL A 121 -3.70 -3.29 -5.80
CA VAL A 121 -3.39 -1.97 -6.36
C VAL A 121 -2.20 -2.12 -7.28
N VAL A 122 -2.38 -1.75 -8.55
CA VAL A 122 -1.36 -1.84 -9.60
C VAL A 122 -1.01 -0.48 -10.22
N ASN A 123 -1.38 0.60 -9.56
CA ASN A 123 -0.87 1.93 -9.87
C ASN A 123 0.64 1.98 -9.60
N ALA A 124 1.39 2.59 -10.50
CA ALA A 124 2.83 2.74 -10.32
C ALA A 124 3.14 3.69 -9.14
N LEU A 125 4.13 3.34 -8.32
CA LEU A 125 4.65 4.18 -7.25
C LEU A 125 5.50 5.33 -7.83
N ARG A 126 4.86 6.15 -8.67
CA ARG A 126 5.49 7.23 -9.44
C ARG A 126 6.10 8.31 -8.54
N HIS A 127 5.40 8.67 -7.48
CA HIS A 127 5.80 9.78 -6.63
C HIS A 127 5.87 9.35 -5.14
N PRO A 128 7.00 9.60 -4.45
CA PRO A 128 7.20 9.09 -3.09
C PRO A 128 6.36 9.82 -2.02
N LEU A 129 5.71 10.93 -2.35
CA LEU A 129 4.76 11.63 -1.47
C LEU A 129 3.31 11.15 -1.64
N TRP A 130 3.02 10.24 -2.56
CA TRP A 130 1.66 9.73 -2.72
C TRP A 130 1.15 9.08 -1.43
N GLY A 131 -0.01 9.56 -0.94
CA GLY A 131 -0.58 9.15 0.35
C GLY A 131 -0.96 7.67 0.43
N ARG A 132 -1.16 6.96 -0.70
CA ARG A 132 -1.47 5.53 -0.78
C ARG A 132 -0.29 4.67 -1.25
N THR A 133 0.95 5.15 -1.06
CA THR A 133 2.16 4.39 -1.39
C THR A 133 2.16 3.00 -0.74
N GLU A 134 1.60 2.86 0.46
CA GLU A 134 1.49 1.59 1.18
C GLU A 134 0.77 0.49 0.40
N GLU A 135 -0.18 0.86 -0.45
CA GLU A 135 -1.04 -0.06 -1.21
C GLU A 135 -0.41 -0.50 -2.54
N GLY A 136 0.54 0.26 -3.07
CA GLY A 136 1.18 0.00 -4.36
C GLY A 136 2.36 -0.97 -4.25
N LEU A 137 2.87 -1.41 -5.39
CA LEU A 137 3.92 -2.42 -5.46
C LEU A 137 5.26 -1.84 -5.89
N SER A 138 5.34 -1.16 -7.02
CA SER A 138 6.62 -0.70 -7.57
C SER A 138 6.50 0.57 -8.41
N GLU A 139 7.60 1.34 -8.48
CA GLU A 139 7.74 2.41 -9.48
C GLU A 139 8.05 1.86 -10.88
N ASP A 140 8.58 0.65 -10.98
CA ASP A 140 8.91 0.05 -12.26
C ASP A 140 7.71 -0.68 -12.87
N PRO A 141 7.33 -0.39 -14.14
CA PRO A 141 6.14 -0.97 -14.75
C PRO A 141 6.22 -2.49 -14.95
N LEU A 142 7.41 -3.06 -15.20
CA LEU A 142 7.59 -4.50 -15.35
C LEU A 142 7.43 -5.21 -14.00
N LEU A 143 8.14 -4.75 -12.98
CA LEU A 143 8.06 -5.33 -11.64
C LEU A 143 6.63 -5.20 -11.07
N ASN A 144 6.01 -4.04 -11.24
CA ASN A 144 4.63 -3.77 -10.81
C ASN A 144 3.65 -4.76 -11.48
N ALA A 145 3.75 -4.95 -12.79
CA ALA A 145 2.91 -5.90 -13.54
C ALA A 145 3.14 -7.35 -13.10
N GLN A 146 4.39 -7.78 -12.92
CA GLN A 146 4.72 -9.15 -12.50
C GLN A 146 4.19 -9.47 -11.10
N LEU A 147 4.44 -8.58 -10.12
CA LEU A 147 4.01 -8.77 -8.74
C LEU A 147 2.49 -8.65 -8.61
N GLY A 148 1.86 -7.68 -9.30
CA GLY A 148 0.40 -7.56 -9.37
C GLY A 148 -0.26 -8.79 -9.96
N THR A 149 0.32 -9.36 -11.03
CA THR A 149 -0.15 -10.61 -11.63
C THR A 149 -0.04 -11.78 -10.65
N ALA A 150 1.05 -11.87 -9.90
CA ALA A 150 1.26 -12.93 -8.92
C ALA A 150 0.23 -12.90 -7.79
N ILE A 151 0.02 -11.72 -7.18
CA ILE A 151 -1.03 -11.55 -6.15
C ILE A 151 -2.41 -11.90 -6.71
N ALA A 152 -2.74 -11.39 -7.91
CA ALA A 152 -4.02 -11.67 -8.54
C ALA A 152 -4.22 -13.16 -8.82
N ARG A 153 -3.17 -13.90 -9.28
CA ARG A 153 -3.24 -15.35 -9.43
C ARG A 153 -3.51 -16.07 -8.13
N GLY A 154 -2.81 -15.67 -7.06
CA GLY A 154 -3.05 -16.23 -5.73
C GLY A 154 -4.48 -15.99 -5.25
N LEU A 155 -5.00 -14.76 -5.39
CA LEU A 155 -6.37 -14.41 -5.05
C LEU A 155 -7.40 -15.18 -5.90
N ARG A 156 -7.14 -15.33 -7.18
CA ARG A 156 -7.97 -16.13 -8.08
C ARG A 156 -7.99 -17.60 -7.66
N GLY A 157 -6.84 -18.12 -7.26
CA GLY A 157 -6.62 -19.54 -7.00
C GLY A 157 -6.40 -20.36 -8.28
N GLU A 158 -5.97 -21.60 -8.08
CA GLU A 158 -5.75 -22.59 -9.13
C GLU A 158 -7.06 -23.30 -9.51
N GLY A 159 -7.21 -23.65 -10.75
CA GLY A 159 -8.33 -24.45 -11.23
C GLY A 159 -9.45 -23.67 -11.92
N GLU A 160 -10.51 -24.41 -12.28
CA GLU A 160 -11.65 -23.86 -13.03
C GLU A 160 -12.50 -22.94 -12.14
N THR A 161 -12.76 -23.35 -10.90
CA THR A 161 -13.49 -22.50 -9.93
C THR A 161 -12.52 -21.59 -9.20
N TRP A 162 -12.76 -20.29 -9.31
CA TRP A 162 -11.94 -19.28 -8.69
C TRP A 162 -12.22 -19.17 -7.18
N SER A 163 -11.16 -18.97 -6.40
CA SER A 163 -11.33 -18.69 -4.97
C SER A 163 -12.01 -17.34 -4.75
N THR A 164 -11.58 -16.33 -5.47
CA THR A 164 -12.16 -14.98 -5.49
C THR A 164 -12.05 -14.40 -6.90
N VAL A 165 -12.71 -13.27 -7.15
CA VAL A 165 -12.53 -12.47 -8.37
C VAL A 165 -11.67 -11.25 -8.03
N PRO A 166 -10.37 -11.27 -8.35
CA PRO A 166 -9.49 -10.14 -8.11
C PRO A 166 -9.89 -8.93 -8.96
N THR A 167 -9.88 -7.75 -8.35
CA THR A 167 -10.20 -6.46 -8.97
C THR A 167 -8.97 -5.59 -8.97
N LEU A 168 -8.39 -5.36 -10.14
CA LEU A 168 -7.26 -4.45 -10.29
C LEU A 168 -7.70 -3.01 -10.04
N LYS A 169 -6.96 -2.25 -9.25
CA LYS A 169 -7.31 -0.88 -8.93
C LYS A 169 -6.08 0.03 -8.88
N HIS A 170 -6.23 1.31 -9.12
CA HIS A 170 -7.39 2.04 -9.60
C HIS A 170 -7.13 2.49 -11.05
N PHE A 171 -7.97 2.14 -11.99
CA PHE A 171 -7.76 2.47 -13.39
C PHE A 171 -8.28 3.88 -13.68
N LEU A 172 -7.47 4.87 -14.03
CA LEU A 172 -6.09 4.80 -14.50
C LEU A 172 -5.29 5.99 -13.97
N ALA A 173 -3.94 5.83 -13.91
CA ALA A 173 -2.99 6.91 -13.63
C ALA A 173 -3.34 7.71 -12.36
N TYR A 174 -3.47 7.00 -11.26
CA TYR A 174 -3.88 7.52 -9.97
C TYR A 174 -2.74 7.36 -8.94
N SER A 175 -2.02 8.47 -8.68
CA SER A 175 -0.91 8.49 -7.73
C SER A 175 -0.75 9.86 -7.05
N ASN A 176 -1.88 10.52 -6.71
CA ASN A 176 -1.99 11.64 -5.78
C ASN A 176 -3.34 11.57 -5.04
N GLU A 177 -3.37 12.07 -3.79
CA GLU A 177 -4.58 12.06 -2.97
C GLU A 177 -5.22 13.44 -2.83
N THR A 178 -4.42 14.48 -2.74
CA THR A 178 -4.93 15.84 -2.56
C THR A 178 -5.76 16.25 -3.78
N ASP A 179 -7.03 16.63 -3.52
CA ASP A 179 -8.02 16.98 -4.54
C ASP A 179 -8.20 15.89 -5.62
N ARG A 180 -8.00 14.63 -5.27
CA ARG A 180 -7.93 13.48 -6.17
C ARG A 180 -9.08 13.35 -7.17
N ALA A 181 -10.30 13.78 -6.82
CA ALA A 181 -11.45 13.72 -7.70
C ALA A 181 -11.52 14.91 -8.70
N ALA A 182 -10.72 15.96 -8.49
CA ALA A 182 -10.69 17.16 -9.33
C ALA A 182 -9.41 17.26 -10.17
N THR A 183 -8.33 16.53 -9.80
CA THR A 183 -7.04 16.59 -10.50
C THR A 183 -7.06 15.78 -11.79
N SER A 184 -6.28 16.23 -12.78
CA SER A 184 -6.13 15.54 -14.05
C SER A 184 -4.70 15.02 -14.22
N SER A 185 -4.58 13.71 -14.38
CA SER A 185 -3.33 13.03 -14.72
C SER A 185 -3.10 13.19 -16.23
N SER A 186 -2.35 14.24 -16.60
CA SER A 186 -2.06 14.55 -18.01
C SER A 186 -0.69 14.02 -18.39
N MET A 187 -0.61 13.25 -19.46
CA MET A 187 0.63 12.58 -19.86
C MET A 187 0.70 12.32 -21.37
N PRO A 188 1.91 12.23 -21.97
CA PRO A 188 2.05 11.81 -23.34
C PRO A 188 1.67 10.33 -23.54
N PRO A 189 1.28 9.93 -24.76
CA PRO A 189 0.90 8.53 -25.06
C PRO A 189 1.98 7.50 -24.65
N ARG A 190 3.26 7.88 -24.69
CA ARG A 190 4.34 7.01 -24.23
C ARG A 190 4.24 6.64 -22.76
N VAL A 191 4.00 7.63 -21.90
CA VAL A 191 3.84 7.38 -20.45
C VAL A 191 2.62 6.50 -20.22
N LEU A 192 1.52 6.77 -20.91
CA LEU A 192 0.33 5.95 -20.83
C LEU A 192 0.62 4.47 -21.15
N HIS A 193 1.26 4.19 -22.30
CA HIS A 193 1.49 2.82 -22.78
C HIS A 193 2.68 2.12 -22.14
N GLU A 194 3.74 2.85 -21.79
CA GLU A 194 4.97 2.25 -21.25
C GLU A 194 4.98 2.17 -19.70
N TYR A 195 4.19 3.03 -19.03
CA TYR A 195 4.29 3.22 -17.58
C TYR A 195 2.99 2.92 -16.84
N GLU A 196 1.84 3.47 -17.27
CA GLU A 196 0.58 3.37 -16.53
C GLU A 196 -0.24 2.11 -16.85
N LEU A 197 -0.30 1.69 -18.12
CA LEU A 197 -1.11 0.55 -18.54
C LEU A 197 -0.54 -0.83 -18.18
N PRO A 198 0.79 -1.09 -18.15
CA PRO A 198 1.33 -2.44 -17.97
C PRO A 198 0.84 -3.17 -16.71
N GLY A 199 0.63 -2.45 -15.60
CA GLY A 199 0.10 -3.01 -14.35
C GLY A 199 -1.30 -3.62 -14.50
N PHE A 200 -2.11 -3.12 -15.41
CA PHE A 200 -3.45 -3.64 -15.72
C PHE A 200 -3.43 -4.66 -16.85
N GLU A 201 -2.58 -4.45 -17.85
CA GLU A 201 -2.53 -5.28 -19.06
C GLU A 201 -2.10 -6.73 -18.76
N GLU A 202 -0.98 -6.91 -18.06
CA GLU A 202 -0.41 -8.25 -17.84
C GLU A 202 -1.35 -9.17 -17.03
N PRO A 203 -1.94 -8.74 -15.90
CA PRO A 203 -2.88 -9.59 -15.16
C PRO A 203 -4.14 -9.93 -15.94
N LEU A 204 -4.68 -8.99 -16.74
CA LEU A 204 -5.89 -9.22 -17.54
C LEU A 204 -5.61 -10.13 -18.72
N ALA A 205 -4.56 -9.86 -19.50
CA ALA A 205 -4.18 -10.68 -20.64
C ALA A 205 -3.79 -12.11 -20.22
N GLY A 206 -3.15 -12.25 -19.05
CA GLY A 206 -2.80 -13.52 -18.43
C GLY A 206 -3.96 -14.23 -17.73
N GLY A 207 -5.16 -13.65 -17.68
CA GLY A 207 -6.34 -14.21 -17.03
C GLY A 207 -6.22 -14.34 -15.50
N ALA A 208 -5.35 -13.55 -14.87
CA ALA A 208 -5.17 -13.56 -13.42
C ALA A 208 -6.27 -12.77 -12.68
N ALA A 209 -6.81 -11.73 -13.30
CA ALA A 209 -7.87 -10.89 -12.75
C ALA A 209 -9.15 -10.95 -13.58
N GLY A 210 -10.30 -10.75 -12.94
CA GLY A 210 -11.62 -10.77 -13.58
C GLY A 210 -12.39 -9.46 -13.46
N ALA A 211 -11.85 -8.48 -12.73
CA ALA A 211 -12.50 -7.19 -12.55
C ALA A 211 -11.48 -6.03 -12.51
N VAL A 212 -11.98 -4.82 -12.73
CA VAL A 212 -11.21 -3.57 -12.65
C VAL A 212 -12.08 -2.52 -11.94
N MET A 213 -11.47 -1.77 -11.02
CA MET A 213 -12.06 -0.58 -10.41
C MET A 213 -11.47 0.67 -11.04
N LEU A 214 -12.34 1.62 -11.41
CA LEU A 214 -11.93 2.88 -12.01
C LEU A 214 -11.53 3.88 -10.92
N ALA A 215 -10.59 4.77 -11.24
CA ALA A 215 -10.02 5.74 -10.32
C ALA A 215 -10.87 7.01 -10.18
N TYR A 216 -10.60 7.83 -9.16
CA TYR A 216 -11.32 9.09 -8.89
C TYR A 216 -10.97 10.23 -9.85
N ASN A 217 -9.71 10.27 -10.34
CA ASN A 217 -9.14 11.40 -11.08
C ASN A 217 -9.67 11.51 -12.52
N LEU A 218 -9.32 12.62 -13.14
CA LEU A 218 -9.41 12.76 -14.58
C LEU A 218 -8.11 12.27 -15.23
N VAL A 219 -8.19 11.76 -16.45
CA VAL A 219 -7.05 11.43 -17.31
C VAL A 219 -7.16 12.27 -18.57
N ASP A 220 -6.17 13.12 -18.83
CA ASP A 220 -6.21 14.09 -19.94
C ASP A 220 -7.53 14.88 -20.01
N GLY A 221 -8.04 15.31 -18.84
CA GLY A 221 -9.28 16.08 -18.70
C GLY A 221 -10.58 15.27 -18.78
N VAL A 222 -10.51 13.94 -18.94
CA VAL A 222 -11.69 13.05 -18.97
C VAL A 222 -11.79 12.29 -17.66
N PRO A 223 -12.93 12.31 -16.93
CA PRO A 223 -13.11 11.47 -15.75
C PRO A 223 -12.79 10.00 -16.05
N ALA A 224 -12.01 9.35 -15.17
CA ALA A 224 -11.63 7.94 -15.35
C ALA A 224 -12.87 7.04 -15.55
N HIS A 225 -13.99 7.36 -14.89
CA HIS A 225 -15.27 6.66 -15.01
C HIS A 225 -15.99 6.86 -16.36
N LEU A 226 -15.53 7.79 -17.18
CA LEU A 226 -16.02 8.03 -18.56
C LEU A 226 -14.96 7.70 -19.60
N SER A 227 -13.84 7.08 -19.21
CA SER A 227 -12.71 6.80 -20.08
C SER A 227 -13.10 5.84 -21.22
N PRO A 228 -12.84 6.21 -22.49
CA PRO A 228 -13.08 5.29 -23.60
C PRO A 228 -12.16 4.07 -23.57
N LEU A 229 -11.07 4.09 -22.81
CA LEU A 229 -10.12 2.99 -22.67
C LEU A 229 -10.73 1.75 -22.01
N VAL A 230 -11.83 1.89 -21.26
CA VAL A 230 -12.55 0.74 -20.69
C VAL A 230 -13.03 -0.19 -21.81
N ASN A 231 -13.75 0.33 -22.80
CA ASN A 231 -14.28 -0.46 -23.90
C ASN A 231 -13.25 -0.72 -25.00
N SER A 232 -12.38 0.26 -25.33
CA SER A 232 -11.46 0.15 -26.46
C SER A 232 -10.16 -0.58 -26.13
N HIS A 233 -9.75 -0.61 -24.86
CA HIS A 233 -8.48 -1.19 -24.44
C HIS A 233 -8.66 -2.34 -23.44
N LEU A 234 -9.21 -2.09 -22.24
CA LEU A 234 -9.29 -3.14 -21.20
C LEU A 234 -10.07 -4.38 -21.67
N ARG A 235 -11.24 -4.17 -22.26
CA ARG A 235 -12.06 -5.30 -22.74
C ARG A 235 -11.44 -6.04 -23.94
N ALA A 236 -10.48 -5.41 -24.63
CA ALA A 236 -9.74 -6.07 -25.69
C ALA A 236 -8.64 -6.99 -25.18
N LEU A 237 -8.23 -6.89 -23.91
CA LEU A 237 -7.22 -7.74 -23.29
C LEU A 237 -7.75 -9.13 -22.92
N VAL A 238 -9.04 -9.24 -22.63
CA VAL A 238 -9.67 -10.50 -22.22
C VAL A 238 -10.23 -11.27 -23.43
N ALA A 239 -10.48 -12.57 -23.25
CA ALA A 239 -10.89 -13.46 -24.33
C ALA A 239 -12.28 -13.14 -24.92
N ASP A 240 -13.19 -12.66 -24.09
CA ASP A 240 -14.52 -12.12 -24.46
C ASP A 240 -14.77 -10.87 -23.63
N PRO A 241 -15.24 -9.74 -24.21
CA PRO A 241 -15.50 -8.49 -23.46
C PRO A 241 -16.41 -8.65 -22.25
N ASP A 242 -17.30 -9.61 -22.23
CA ASP A 242 -18.22 -9.86 -21.13
C ASP A 242 -17.58 -10.70 -19.97
N LEU A 243 -16.30 -11.06 -20.09
CA LEU A 243 -15.52 -11.70 -19.02
C LEU A 243 -14.89 -10.68 -18.03
N LEU A 244 -14.95 -9.40 -18.32
CA LEU A 244 -14.40 -8.35 -17.49
C LEU A 244 -15.52 -7.54 -16.80
N PHE A 245 -15.56 -7.62 -15.47
CA PHE A 245 -16.45 -6.85 -14.62
C PHE A 245 -15.79 -5.53 -14.20
N VAL A 246 -16.44 -4.39 -14.46
CA VAL A 246 -15.89 -3.07 -14.17
C VAL A 246 -16.75 -2.38 -13.11
N VAL A 247 -16.12 -1.99 -12.00
CA VAL A 247 -16.78 -1.32 -10.88
C VAL A 247 -16.31 0.12 -10.74
N SER A 248 -17.16 0.99 -10.20
CA SER A 248 -16.72 2.33 -9.81
C SER A 248 -15.97 2.31 -8.49
N ASP A 249 -15.11 3.31 -8.27
CA ASP A 249 -14.71 3.67 -6.93
C ASP A 249 -15.85 4.32 -6.15
N ALA A 250 -15.72 4.48 -4.82
CA ALA A 250 -16.78 4.94 -3.94
C ALA A 250 -17.15 6.40 -4.18
N GLY A 251 -18.46 6.67 -4.37
CA GLY A 251 -19.00 8.01 -4.62
C GLY A 251 -18.75 8.55 -6.03
N ALA A 252 -18.27 7.75 -6.96
CA ALA A 252 -17.93 8.22 -8.31
C ALA A 252 -19.11 8.80 -9.11
N PRO A 253 -20.32 8.24 -9.10
CA PRO A 253 -21.46 8.88 -9.73
C PRO A 253 -21.75 10.28 -9.16
N THR A 254 -21.67 10.43 -7.84
CA THR A 254 -21.82 11.72 -7.14
C THR A 254 -20.71 12.70 -7.52
N ASN A 255 -19.45 12.24 -7.66
CA ASN A 255 -18.32 13.09 -8.04
C ASN A 255 -18.47 13.68 -9.46
N LEU A 256 -19.05 12.94 -10.41
CA LEU A 256 -19.32 13.46 -11.75
C LEU A 256 -20.23 14.70 -11.75
N ILE A 257 -21.07 14.84 -10.72
CA ILE A 257 -22.01 15.96 -10.54
C ILE A 257 -21.37 17.07 -9.69
N THR A 258 -20.86 16.70 -8.49
CA THR A 258 -20.54 17.68 -7.44
C THR A 258 -19.13 18.23 -7.50
N ILE A 259 -18.19 17.53 -8.15
CA ILE A 259 -16.78 17.89 -8.21
C ILE A 259 -16.32 18.10 -9.65
N GLN A 260 -16.67 17.20 -10.56
CA GLN A 260 -16.18 17.20 -11.94
C GLN A 260 -17.09 17.98 -12.89
N ASP A 261 -18.32 18.28 -12.48
CA ASP A 261 -19.31 19.10 -13.21
C ASP A 261 -19.53 18.64 -14.70
N VAL A 262 -19.56 17.31 -14.90
CA VAL A 262 -19.74 16.69 -16.24
C VAL A 262 -21.11 16.05 -16.43
N ALA A 263 -21.92 15.97 -15.38
CA ALA A 263 -23.30 15.50 -15.43
C ALA A 263 -24.19 16.45 -14.61
N ALA A 264 -25.40 16.72 -15.11
CA ALA A 264 -26.34 17.62 -14.45
C ALA A 264 -27.05 16.96 -13.25
N ASP A 265 -27.24 15.66 -13.29
CA ASP A 265 -27.94 14.88 -12.28
C ASP A 265 -27.43 13.41 -12.26
N LEU A 266 -27.86 12.63 -11.26
CA LEU A 266 -27.48 11.24 -11.11
C LEU A 266 -27.95 10.38 -12.31
N THR A 267 -29.04 10.74 -12.95
CA THR A 267 -29.58 10.05 -14.13
C THR A 267 -28.60 10.15 -15.30
N GLU A 268 -28.08 11.35 -15.56
CA GLU A 268 -27.07 11.56 -16.60
C GLU A 268 -25.73 10.89 -16.25
N ALA A 269 -25.30 10.96 -14.98
CA ALA A 269 -24.07 10.33 -14.50
C ALA A 269 -24.13 8.82 -14.69
N VAL A 270 -25.18 8.15 -14.21
CA VAL A 270 -25.37 6.69 -14.34
C VAL A 270 -25.45 6.29 -15.82
N ALA A 271 -26.18 7.06 -16.66
CA ALA A 271 -26.26 6.78 -18.08
C ALA A 271 -24.90 6.90 -18.79
N ALA A 272 -24.12 7.92 -18.47
CA ALA A 272 -22.80 8.14 -19.06
C ALA A 272 -21.83 7.02 -18.67
N MET A 273 -21.81 6.63 -17.39
CA MET A 273 -20.94 5.59 -16.88
C MET A 273 -21.27 4.21 -17.47
N LEU A 274 -22.55 3.82 -17.55
CA LEU A 274 -22.95 2.56 -18.18
C LEU A 274 -22.53 2.49 -19.65
N ARG A 275 -22.69 3.60 -20.40
CA ARG A 275 -22.23 3.68 -21.80
C ARG A 275 -20.71 3.62 -21.92
N ALA A 276 -19.98 4.17 -20.95
CA ALA A 276 -18.52 4.07 -20.87
C ALA A 276 -18.03 2.66 -20.51
N GLY A 277 -18.93 1.79 -19.99
CA GLY A 277 -18.62 0.39 -19.70
C GLY A 277 -18.44 0.08 -18.21
N VAL A 278 -18.87 0.96 -17.31
CA VAL A 278 -18.97 0.66 -15.86
C VAL A 278 -20.18 -0.24 -15.64
N ASP A 279 -20.01 -1.31 -14.88
CA ASP A 279 -21.04 -2.34 -14.72
C ASP A 279 -21.75 -2.28 -13.36
N SER A 280 -21.10 -1.71 -12.32
CA SER A 280 -21.64 -1.59 -10.96
C SER A 280 -21.13 -0.32 -10.27
N PHE A 281 -22.01 0.31 -9.50
CA PHE A 281 -21.76 1.60 -8.86
C PHE A 281 -21.66 1.47 -7.35
N THR A 282 -20.57 2.00 -6.79
CA THR A 282 -20.32 2.10 -5.34
C THR A 282 -20.68 3.52 -4.91
N ASP A 283 -21.92 3.72 -4.51
CA ASP A 283 -22.45 5.03 -4.07
C ASP A 283 -23.60 4.84 -3.08
N HIS A 284 -23.93 5.87 -2.31
CA HIS A 284 -25.05 5.90 -1.34
C HIS A 284 -25.04 4.79 -0.28
N GLY A 285 -23.88 4.18 0.00
CA GLY A 285 -23.73 3.12 1.01
C GLY A 285 -24.55 1.87 0.66
N GLU A 286 -25.46 1.43 1.54
CA GLU A 286 -26.32 0.27 1.30
C GLU A 286 -27.64 0.60 0.58
N ASP A 287 -27.96 1.89 0.35
CA ASP A 287 -29.18 2.33 -0.30
C ASP A 287 -29.04 2.28 -1.82
N SER A 288 -29.59 1.24 -2.44
CA SER A 288 -29.58 1.06 -3.90
C SER A 288 -30.65 1.87 -4.64
N GLU A 289 -31.64 2.41 -3.96
CA GLU A 289 -32.78 3.07 -4.61
C GLU A 289 -32.41 4.31 -5.46
N PRO A 290 -31.48 5.19 -5.04
CA PRO A 290 -31.04 6.29 -5.90
C PRO A 290 -30.49 5.83 -7.25
N THR A 291 -29.64 4.79 -7.27
CA THR A 291 -29.08 4.21 -8.50
C THR A 291 -30.15 3.56 -9.37
N ILE A 292 -31.04 2.76 -8.77
CA ILE A 292 -32.17 2.10 -9.48
C ILE A 292 -33.07 3.12 -10.14
N ARG A 293 -33.44 4.16 -9.39
CA ARG A 293 -34.30 5.23 -9.91
C ARG A 293 -33.64 5.99 -11.06
N ALA A 294 -32.34 6.33 -10.89
CA ALA A 294 -31.58 7.03 -11.92
C ALA A 294 -31.47 6.21 -13.22
N ALA A 295 -31.18 4.91 -13.11
CA ALA A 295 -31.11 4.02 -14.27
C ALA A 295 -32.45 3.84 -14.97
N ARG A 296 -33.57 3.72 -14.21
CA ARG A 296 -34.94 3.65 -14.77
C ARG A 296 -35.27 4.94 -15.51
N GLU A 297 -35.06 6.09 -14.91
CA GLU A 297 -35.27 7.39 -15.53
C GLU A 297 -34.41 7.58 -16.78
N ALA A 298 -33.14 7.12 -16.75
CA ALA A 298 -32.28 7.20 -17.94
C ALA A 298 -32.81 6.40 -19.13
N LEU A 299 -33.41 5.22 -18.87
CA LEU A 299 -34.11 4.43 -19.91
C LEU A 299 -35.36 5.16 -20.44
N GLU A 300 -36.19 5.71 -19.54
CA GLU A 300 -37.38 6.47 -19.90
C GLU A 300 -37.04 7.72 -20.72
N ARG A 301 -35.95 8.41 -20.37
CA ARG A 301 -35.46 9.59 -21.11
C ARG A 301 -34.72 9.23 -22.41
N GLY A 302 -34.53 7.94 -22.71
CA GLY A 302 -33.77 7.48 -23.87
C GLY A 302 -32.27 7.76 -23.82
N LEU A 303 -31.70 8.02 -22.63
CA LEU A 303 -30.25 8.19 -22.40
C LEU A 303 -29.56 6.86 -22.40
N LEU A 304 -30.27 5.77 -22.09
CA LEU A 304 -29.79 4.38 -22.08
C LEU A 304 -30.73 3.51 -22.95
N GLU A 305 -30.17 2.41 -23.42
CA GLU A 305 -30.95 1.28 -23.96
C GLU A 305 -30.80 0.10 -22.97
N GLU A 306 -31.80 -0.76 -22.87
CA GLU A 306 -31.83 -1.93 -21.96
C GLU A 306 -30.59 -2.83 -22.15
N ARG A 307 -30.06 -2.92 -23.38
CA ARG A 307 -28.84 -3.68 -23.67
C ARG A 307 -27.63 -3.28 -22.82
N HIS A 308 -27.50 -2.01 -22.38
CA HIS A 308 -26.40 -1.56 -21.51
C HIS A 308 -26.57 -2.14 -20.10
N VAL A 309 -27.79 -2.20 -19.60
CA VAL A 309 -28.13 -2.87 -18.35
C VAL A 309 -27.87 -4.38 -18.47
N ASP A 310 -28.34 -5.00 -19.56
CA ASP A 310 -28.13 -6.44 -19.81
C ASP A 310 -26.63 -6.81 -19.78
N GLN A 311 -25.79 -6.04 -20.45
CA GLN A 311 -24.36 -6.26 -20.49
C GLN A 311 -23.72 -6.17 -19.11
N ALA A 312 -24.08 -5.14 -18.33
CA ALA A 312 -23.58 -4.96 -16.97
C ALA A 312 -23.93 -6.17 -16.06
N VAL A 313 -25.21 -6.60 -16.13
CA VAL A 313 -25.68 -7.75 -15.35
C VAL A 313 -25.03 -9.06 -15.81
N VAL A 314 -24.85 -9.28 -17.12
CA VAL A 314 -24.12 -10.46 -17.64
C VAL A 314 -22.72 -10.53 -17.05
N ARG A 315 -21.96 -9.44 -17.07
CA ARG A 315 -20.57 -9.39 -16.57
C ARG A 315 -20.48 -9.65 -15.07
N GLN A 316 -21.40 -9.10 -14.29
CA GLN A 316 -21.48 -9.40 -12.87
C GLN A 316 -21.80 -10.90 -12.64
N LEU A 317 -22.80 -11.45 -13.34
CA LEU A 317 -23.16 -12.87 -13.18
C LEU A 317 -22.04 -13.81 -13.63
N VAL A 318 -21.25 -13.44 -14.65
CA VAL A 318 -20.05 -14.22 -15.04
C VAL A 318 -19.01 -14.22 -13.94
N ALA A 319 -18.73 -13.05 -13.34
CA ALA A 319 -17.81 -12.95 -12.20
C ALA A 319 -18.25 -13.87 -11.04
N ARG A 320 -19.55 -13.87 -10.71
CA ARG A 320 -20.16 -14.75 -9.71
C ARG A 320 -20.09 -16.24 -10.09
N ALA A 321 -20.38 -16.56 -11.36
CA ALA A 321 -20.28 -17.94 -11.87
C ALA A 321 -18.86 -18.52 -11.77
N ARG A 322 -17.82 -17.68 -11.91
CA ARG A 322 -16.43 -18.10 -11.75
C ARG A 322 -16.12 -18.59 -10.34
N THR A 323 -16.78 -18.06 -9.33
CA THR A 323 -16.59 -18.47 -7.92
C THR A 323 -17.44 -19.68 -7.51
N GLY A 324 -18.16 -20.28 -8.46
CA GLY A 324 -18.95 -21.49 -8.26
C GLY A 324 -20.37 -21.25 -7.70
N GLU A 325 -20.85 -20.01 -7.68
CA GLU A 325 -22.16 -19.69 -7.11
C GLU A 325 -23.33 -20.43 -7.79
N PHE A 326 -23.20 -20.70 -9.08
CA PHE A 326 -24.24 -21.36 -9.86
C PHE A 326 -23.92 -22.83 -10.20
N ASP A 327 -22.92 -23.41 -9.53
CA ASP A 327 -22.56 -24.82 -9.72
C ASP A 327 -23.51 -25.72 -8.90
N ASP A 328 -23.81 -26.93 -9.42
CA ASP A 328 -24.73 -27.88 -8.77
C ASP A 328 -24.17 -28.42 -7.44
N ALA A 329 -22.86 -28.37 -7.24
CA ALA A 329 -22.17 -28.75 -6.01
C ALA A 329 -21.29 -27.62 -5.50
N ALA A 330 -21.20 -27.50 -4.18
CA ALA A 330 -20.26 -26.54 -3.56
C ALA A 330 -18.83 -26.82 -4.02
N PRO A 331 -18.05 -25.78 -4.37
CA PRO A 331 -16.70 -25.95 -4.86
C PRO A 331 -15.80 -26.60 -3.79
N SER A 332 -15.01 -27.58 -4.21
CA SER A 332 -13.99 -28.19 -3.35
C SER A 332 -12.72 -27.35 -3.41
N LEU A 333 -12.62 -26.32 -2.58
CA LEU A 333 -11.45 -25.46 -2.47
C LEU A 333 -10.57 -25.86 -1.28
N PRO A 334 -9.26 -25.61 -1.33
CA PRO A 334 -8.37 -25.82 -0.19
C PRO A 334 -8.81 -24.98 1.02
N ARG A 335 -8.81 -25.59 2.21
CA ARG A 335 -9.21 -24.90 3.44
C ARG A 335 -8.12 -23.95 3.91
N PHE A 336 -8.54 -22.86 4.58
CA PHE A 336 -7.64 -21.96 5.27
C PHE A 336 -7.02 -22.64 6.51
N ALA A 337 -5.71 -22.50 6.64
CA ALA A 337 -4.94 -22.99 7.79
C ALA A 337 -4.21 -21.81 8.43
N GLN A 338 -4.78 -21.25 9.51
CA GLN A 338 -4.28 -20.04 10.17
C GLN A 338 -2.79 -20.15 10.56
N ALA A 339 -2.35 -21.28 11.07
CA ALA A 339 -0.95 -21.49 11.46
C ALA A 339 0.03 -21.38 10.27
N GLU A 340 -0.35 -21.91 9.11
CA GLU A 340 0.42 -21.81 7.89
C GLU A 340 0.44 -20.35 7.37
N ALA A 341 -0.69 -19.67 7.44
CA ALA A 341 -0.80 -18.26 7.05
C ALA A 341 0.05 -17.33 7.95
N ILE A 342 0.05 -17.58 9.27
CA ILE A 342 0.90 -16.85 10.23
C ILE A 342 2.39 -17.11 9.94
N ALA A 343 2.78 -18.34 9.66
CA ALA A 343 4.16 -18.68 9.32
C ALA A 343 4.61 -18.02 8.00
N LEU A 344 3.72 -17.98 7.00
CA LEU A 344 3.97 -17.28 5.74
C LEU A 344 4.06 -15.75 5.95
N SER A 345 3.25 -15.17 6.84
CA SER A 345 3.31 -13.75 7.19
C SER A 345 4.69 -13.39 7.80
N GLU A 346 5.22 -14.22 8.69
CA GLU A 346 6.56 -14.02 9.28
C GLU A 346 7.68 -14.18 8.23
N GLU A 347 7.55 -15.16 7.34
CA GLU A 347 8.50 -15.33 6.23
C GLU A 347 8.47 -14.13 5.28
N ALA A 348 7.28 -13.69 4.86
CA ALA A 348 7.10 -12.52 4.01
C ALA A 348 7.69 -11.26 4.66
N ALA A 349 7.45 -11.03 5.95
CA ALA A 349 8.01 -9.91 6.70
C ALA A 349 9.56 -9.96 6.75
N SER A 350 10.13 -11.16 6.92
CA SER A 350 11.59 -11.33 6.92
C SER A 350 12.20 -11.01 5.54
N ARG A 351 11.54 -11.46 4.48
CA ARG A 351 12.03 -11.30 3.10
C ARG A 351 11.78 -9.90 2.53
N SER A 352 10.89 -9.12 3.15
CA SER A 352 10.56 -7.75 2.78
C SER A 352 11.48 -6.71 3.39
N ALA A 353 12.16 -7.02 4.50
CA ALA A 353 13.04 -6.07 5.16
C ALA A 353 14.30 -5.82 4.32
N VAL A 354 14.63 -4.54 4.12
CA VAL A 354 15.75 -4.10 3.27
C VAL A 354 16.86 -3.54 4.14
N LEU A 355 18.06 -4.11 4.03
CA LEU A 355 19.28 -3.54 4.60
C LEU A 355 19.82 -2.48 3.64
N LEU A 356 19.63 -1.19 3.99
CA LEU A 356 19.99 -0.05 3.15
C LEU A 356 21.46 0.32 3.27
N HIS A 357 21.99 0.30 4.49
CA HIS A 357 23.38 0.57 4.80
C HIS A 357 23.89 -0.40 5.85
N HIS A 358 25.15 -0.80 5.77
CA HIS A 358 25.76 -1.68 6.74
C HIS A 358 27.29 -1.48 6.82
N GLN A 359 27.75 -0.99 7.93
CA GLN A 359 29.17 -1.05 8.29
C GLN A 359 29.50 -2.44 8.82
N HIS A 360 30.48 -3.08 8.20
CA HIS A 360 30.83 -4.46 8.54
C HIS A 360 31.07 -4.67 10.04
N GLY A 361 30.39 -5.67 10.61
CA GLY A 361 30.49 -6.02 12.03
C GLY A 361 29.48 -5.33 12.95
N THR A 362 28.60 -4.45 12.42
CA THR A 362 27.49 -3.84 13.18
C THR A 362 26.44 -4.87 13.51
N LEU A 363 26.00 -5.60 12.51
CA LEU A 363 25.04 -6.72 12.62
C LEU A 363 25.72 -8.03 12.21
N PRO A 364 25.22 -9.18 12.68
CA PRO A 364 24.15 -9.35 13.66
C PRO A 364 24.59 -8.96 15.10
N ALA A 365 23.60 -8.79 15.99
CA ALA A 365 23.84 -8.67 17.42
C ALA A 365 24.55 -9.93 17.94
N ARG A 366 25.56 -9.76 18.83
CA ARG A 366 26.34 -10.87 19.32
C ARG A 366 25.74 -11.48 20.59
N PRO A 367 25.93 -12.78 20.85
CA PRO A 367 25.46 -13.41 22.07
C PRO A 367 25.90 -12.66 23.33
N GLY A 368 24.99 -12.46 24.27
CA GLY A 368 25.25 -11.81 25.55
C GLY A 368 25.36 -10.28 25.56
N GLU A 369 25.33 -9.61 24.37
CA GLU A 369 25.37 -8.16 24.30
C GLU A 369 24.13 -7.51 24.92
N ARG A 370 24.31 -6.30 25.48
CA ARG A 370 23.21 -5.47 25.93
C ARG A 370 22.66 -4.66 24.74
N ILE A 371 21.38 -4.86 24.42
CA ILE A 371 20.68 -4.16 23.34
C ILE A 371 19.76 -3.08 23.94
N ALA A 372 19.86 -1.85 23.45
CA ALA A 372 18.90 -0.79 23.72
C ALA A 372 18.02 -0.56 22.47
N VAL A 373 16.69 -0.63 22.63
CA VAL A 373 15.71 -0.31 21.59
C VAL A 373 15.04 1.00 21.96
N LEU A 374 15.23 2.03 21.14
CA LEU A 374 14.72 3.38 21.34
C LEU A 374 13.58 3.70 20.38
N GLY A 375 12.56 4.39 20.87
CA GLY A 375 11.41 4.82 20.07
C GLY A 375 10.16 3.97 20.31
N HIS A 376 9.01 4.61 20.26
CA HIS A 376 7.73 3.96 20.58
C HIS A 376 7.33 2.87 19.59
N LEU A 377 7.75 3.00 18.31
CA LEU A 377 7.52 2.00 17.27
C LEU A 377 8.22 0.67 17.57
N GLY A 378 9.29 0.67 18.36
CA GLY A 378 9.96 -0.55 18.81
C GLY A 378 9.10 -1.41 19.75
N GLY A 379 8.16 -0.80 20.47
CA GLY A 379 7.28 -1.46 21.43
C GLY A 379 5.83 -1.60 21.00
N THR A 380 5.52 -1.36 19.71
CA THR A 380 4.15 -1.46 19.21
C THR A 380 4.10 -2.06 17.81
N VAL A 381 2.99 -2.66 17.44
CA VAL A 381 2.68 -3.08 16.07
C VAL A 381 1.50 -2.25 15.59
N LEU A 382 1.72 -1.41 14.60
CA LEU A 382 0.68 -0.59 14.01
C LEU A 382 -0.04 -1.36 12.90
N ARG A 383 -1.29 -1.02 12.68
CA ARG A 383 -2.09 -1.47 11.54
C ARG A 383 -2.60 -0.26 10.77
N ASP A 384 -2.63 -0.38 9.45
CA ASP A 384 -3.16 0.64 8.57
C ASP A 384 -4.70 0.57 8.43
N TRP A 385 -5.23 1.42 7.54
CA TRP A 385 -6.66 1.48 7.28
C TRP A 385 -7.20 0.17 6.69
N TYR A 386 -6.45 -0.44 5.75
CA TYR A 386 -6.85 -1.66 5.02
C TYR A 386 -6.42 -2.95 5.72
N SER A 387 -6.44 -2.96 7.05
CA SER A 387 -6.14 -4.14 7.88
C SER A 387 -7.35 -4.65 8.65
N GLY A 388 -7.37 -5.95 8.92
CA GLY A 388 -8.18 -6.58 9.96
C GLY A 388 -7.63 -6.32 11.36
N GLU A 389 -8.25 -6.90 12.37
CA GLU A 389 -7.68 -6.95 13.72
C GLU A 389 -6.50 -7.91 13.74
N LEU A 390 -5.38 -7.43 14.28
CA LEU A 390 -4.14 -8.22 14.31
C LEU A 390 -4.28 -9.44 15.25
N ILE A 391 -3.88 -10.61 14.76
CA ILE A 391 -3.85 -11.84 15.54
C ILE A 391 -2.49 -11.97 16.21
N ASP A 392 -2.45 -11.94 17.55
CA ASP A 392 -1.26 -12.10 18.39
C ASP A 392 -0.06 -11.24 17.92
N PRO A 393 -0.22 -9.90 17.85
CA PRO A 393 0.85 -9.03 17.41
C PRO A 393 2.02 -9.03 18.39
N VAL A 394 3.23 -9.19 17.89
CA VAL A 394 4.47 -9.21 18.67
C VAL A 394 5.36 -8.04 18.25
N PRO A 395 5.55 -7.03 19.13
CA PRO A 395 6.47 -5.92 18.87
C PRO A 395 7.93 -6.35 18.78
N LEU A 396 8.77 -5.54 18.13
CA LEU A 396 10.21 -5.82 17.97
C LEU A 396 10.93 -6.01 19.31
N ALA A 397 10.71 -5.10 20.25
CA ALA A 397 11.36 -5.17 21.55
C ALA A 397 11.03 -6.45 22.31
N GLU A 398 9.77 -6.88 22.28
CA GLU A 398 9.32 -8.13 22.88
C GLU A 398 9.96 -9.35 22.20
N ALA A 399 9.99 -9.36 20.87
CA ALA A 399 10.63 -10.44 20.10
C ALA A 399 12.14 -10.52 20.37
N LEU A 400 12.83 -9.39 20.53
CA LEU A 400 14.22 -9.36 20.90
C LEU A 400 14.43 -9.85 22.34
N MET A 401 13.62 -9.42 23.31
CA MET A 401 13.66 -9.91 24.70
C MET A 401 13.46 -11.42 24.79
N ALA A 402 12.58 -11.98 23.97
CA ALA A 402 12.34 -13.42 23.93
C ALA A 402 13.42 -14.19 23.16
N GLY A 403 14.07 -13.57 22.19
CA GLY A 403 14.98 -14.23 21.25
C GLY A 403 16.46 -14.05 21.58
N HIS A 404 16.86 -12.99 22.27
CA HIS A 404 18.25 -12.70 22.59
C HIS A 404 18.62 -13.25 23.97
N ASP A 405 19.84 -13.75 24.12
CA ASP A 405 20.36 -14.30 25.39
C ASP A 405 21.02 -13.24 26.30
N GLY A 406 21.19 -12.01 25.81
CA GLY A 406 21.67 -10.86 26.57
C GLY A 406 20.51 -9.93 27.02
N PRO A 407 20.83 -8.89 27.83
CA PRO A 407 19.84 -7.92 28.27
C PRO A 407 19.30 -7.10 27.11
N VAL A 408 17.97 -6.96 27.03
CA VAL A 408 17.30 -6.05 26.08
C VAL A 408 16.50 -5.02 26.87
N VAL A 409 16.74 -3.73 26.61
CA VAL A 409 16.04 -2.62 27.23
C VAL A 409 15.26 -1.86 26.16
N HIS A 410 13.98 -1.65 26.36
CA HIS A 410 13.17 -0.81 25.50
C HIS A 410 12.82 0.50 26.21
N ALA A 411 13.15 1.63 25.57
CA ALA A 411 12.72 2.97 25.95
C ALA A 411 11.81 3.54 24.86
N PRO A 412 10.53 3.78 25.14
CA PRO A 412 9.62 4.33 24.13
C PRO A 412 9.95 5.77 23.74
N CYS A 413 10.76 6.47 24.52
CA CYS A 413 11.24 7.83 24.28
C CYS A 413 10.08 8.81 24.03
N LEU A 414 9.10 8.79 24.90
CA LEU A 414 7.93 9.68 24.87
C LEU A 414 7.98 10.64 26.06
N ASP A 415 7.79 11.95 25.79
CA ASP A 415 7.64 12.91 26.87
C ASP A 415 6.42 12.55 27.72
N VAL A 416 6.60 12.51 29.04
CA VAL A 416 5.48 12.37 29.99
C VAL A 416 5.11 13.77 30.49
N VAL A 417 3.85 14.16 30.28
CA VAL A 417 3.40 15.51 30.60
C VAL A 417 2.17 15.53 31.49
N ALA A 418 2.08 16.59 32.32
CA ALA A 418 0.86 16.98 33.00
C ALA A 418 0.36 18.30 32.41
N LEU A 419 -0.96 18.41 32.21
CA LEU A 419 -1.60 19.62 31.68
C LEU A 419 -2.30 20.38 32.82
N HIS A 420 -2.07 21.69 32.89
CA HIS A 420 -2.65 22.57 33.90
C HIS A 420 -3.34 23.78 33.26
N GLU A 421 -4.47 24.19 33.82
CA GLU A 421 -5.10 25.49 33.60
C GLU A 421 -4.95 26.32 34.84
N GLY A 422 -4.00 27.27 34.86
CA GLY A 422 -3.62 28.00 36.06
C GLY A 422 -3.11 27.06 37.16
N GLN A 423 -3.75 27.05 38.31
CA GLN A 423 -3.39 26.15 39.41
C GLN A 423 -4.07 24.77 39.37
N PHE A 424 -4.92 24.50 38.39
CA PHE A 424 -5.71 23.28 38.35
C PHE A 424 -5.09 22.27 37.36
N THR A 425 -4.83 21.06 37.83
CA THR A 425 -4.36 19.94 37.03
C THR A 425 -5.53 19.28 36.31
N LEU A 426 -5.31 18.83 35.07
CA LEU A 426 -6.25 18.02 34.31
C LEU A 426 -6.54 16.68 35.04
N ARG A 427 -7.79 16.33 35.13
CA ARG A 427 -8.26 15.14 35.84
C ARG A 427 -9.28 14.36 35.03
N ARG A 428 -9.40 13.07 35.32
CA ARG A 428 -10.46 12.21 34.81
C ARG A 428 -11.57 12.08 35.87
N ARG A 429 -12.78 12.31 35.43
CA ARG A 429 -13.98 12.09 36.24
C ARG A 429 -14.35 10.59 36.23
N ARG A 430 -15.25 10.19 37.14
CA ARG A 430 -15.78 8.81 37.25
C ARG A 430 -16.53 8.37 35.97
N ASP A 431 -17.14 9.31 35.26
CA ASP A 431 -17.83 9.09 33.96
C ASP A 431 -16.86 9.03 32.75
N GLY A 432 -15.55 9.04 32.99
CA GLY A 432 -14.51 8.98 31.96
C GLY A 432 -14.16 10.31 31.29
N VAL A 433 -15.02 11.34 31.43
CA VAL A 433 -14.81 12.65 30.81
C VAL A 433 -13.67 13.40 31.52
N LEU A 434 -12.79 14.02 30.74
CA LEU A 434 -11.74 14.87 31.31
C LEU A 434 -12.29 16.20 31.77
N CYS A 435 -11.74 16.72 32.86
CA CYS A 435 -12.14 18.01 33.45
C CYS A 435 -10.97 18.75 34.07
N VAL A 436 -11.12 20.08 34.22
CA VAL A 436 -10.16 20.97 34.89
C VAL A 436 -10.91 22.11 35.58
N GLY A 437 -10.36 22.61 36.69
CA GLY A 437 -10.92 23.71 37.44
C GLY A 437 -11.33 23.37 38.87
N PRO A 438 -12.00 24.29 39.60
CA PRO A 438 -12.52 24.01 40.91
C PRO A 438 -13.54 22.86 40.85
N MET A 439 -13.37 21.86 41.71
CA MET A 439 -14.26 20.71 41.75
C MET A 439 -15.56 21.04 42.44
N PRO A 440 -16.73 20.72 41.88
CA PRO A 440 -17.98 20.85 42.59
C PRO A 440 -17.98 19.97 43.84
N SER A 441 -18.65 20.42 44.90
CA SER A 441 -18.82 19.63 46.12
C SER A 441 -19.49 18.28 45.78
N GLY A 442 -18.85 17.17 46.12
CA GLY A 442 -19.30 15.80 45.79
C GLY A 442 -18.55 15.16 44.56
N ALA A 443 -17.63 15.85 43.92
CA ALA A 443 -16.79 15.29 42.88
C ALA A 443 -15.49 14.63 43.42
N GLU A 444 -15.57 13.99 44.58
CA GLU A 444 -14.43 13.39 45.32
C GLU A 444 -13.71 12.24 44.58
N HIS A 445 -14.17 11.85 43.38
CA HIS A 445 -13.63 10.73 42.65
C HIS A 445 -13.05 11.12 41.28
N SER A 446 -12.20 12.14 41.24
CA SER A 446 -11.43 12.51 40.04
C SER A 446 -9.93 12.24 40.28
N GLU A 447 -9.27 11.68 39.29
CA GLU A 447 -7.85 11.35 39.33
C GLU A 447 -7.03 12.26 38.39
N PRO A 448 -5.84 12.72 38.81
CA PRO A 448 -4.91 13.39 37.91
C PRO A 448 -4.59 12.53 36.71
N VAL A 449 -4.47 13.13 35.53
CA VAL A 449 -4.08 12.46 34.30
C VAL A 449 -2.74 13.00 33.85
N THR A 450 -1.83 12.07 33.54
CA THR A 450 -0.57 12.36 32.86
C THR A 450 -0.56 11.63 31.52
N PHE A 451 0.00 12.29 30.51
CA PHE A 451 0.03 11.75 29.17
C PHE A 451 1.46 11.42 28.72
N GLU A 452 1.62 10.35 28.02
CA GLU A 452 2.71 10.11 27.10
C GLU A 452 2.37 10.80 25.78
N VAL A 453 3.29 11.60 25.27
CA VAL A 453 3.11 12.37 24.02
C VAL A 453 3.69 11.60 22.87
N ILE A 454 2.83 11.03 22.02
CA ILE A 454 3.25 10.50 20.73
C ILE A 454 3.29 11.70 19.78
N ASP A 455 4.48 12.14 19.46
CA ASP A 455 4.73 13.29 18.59
C ASP A 455 4.97 12.78 17.17
N HIS A 456 4.03 13.04 16.27
CA HIS A 456 4.09 12.63 14.88
C HIS A 456 4.88 13.61 13.99
N GLY A 457 5.38 14.70 14.54
CA GLY A 457 5.99 15.79 13.78
C GLY A 457 4.98 16.86 13.33
N LEU A 458 5.48 17.97 12.78
CA LEU A 458 4.66 19.09 12.27
C LEU A 458 3.61 19.58 13.26
N ASP A 459 3.95 19.55 14.57
CA ASP A 459 3.07 19.87 15.69
C ASP A 459 1.80 18.99 15.84
N ILE A 460 1.75 17.86 15.17
CA ILE A 460 0.69 16.87 15.35
C ILE A 460 1.09 15.86 16.42
N ILE A 461 0.22 15.69 17.42
CA ILE A 461 0.46 14.81 18.55
C ILE A 461 -0.76 13.94 18.84
N SER A 462 -0.51 12.77 19.42
CA SER A 462 -1.50 11.97 20.15
C SER A 462 -1.13 11.92 21.62
N LEU A 463 -2.13 11.96 22.49
CA LEU A 463 -1.96 11.97 23.94
C LEU A 463 -2.46 10.64 24.51
N ARG A 464 -1.53 9.79 24.97
CA ARG A 464 -1.82 8.50 25.58
C ARG A 464 -1.81 8.62 27.09
N ASP A 465 -2.93 8.32 27.72
CA ASP A 465 -3.02 8.28 29.18
C ASP A 465 -2.11 7.20 29.74
N ARG A 466 -1.15 7.59 30.56
CA ARG A 466 -0.11 6.69 31.08
C ARG A 466 -0.66 5.55 31.92
N ARG A 467 -1.80 5.75 32.57
CA ARG A 467 -2.39 4.74 33.48
C ARG A 467 -3.21 3.70 32.71
N THR A 468 -3.95 4.12 31.68
CA THR A 468 -4.88 3.24 30.96
C THR A 468 -4.31 2.77 29.62
N ALA A 469 -3.21 3.38 29.17
CA ALA A 469 -2.62 3.22 27.84
C ALA A 469 -3.60 3.55 26.69
N ARG A 470 -4.68 4.31 26.96
CA ARG A 470 -5.68 4.72 25.99
C ARG A 470 -5.41 6.14 25.50
N LEU A 471 -5.78 6.41 24.25
CA LEU A 471 -5.59 7.71 23.62
C LEU A 471 -6.73 8.68 23.92
N LEU A 472 -6.40 9.96 23.94
CA LEU A 472 -7.34 11.05 24.02
C LEU A 472 -8.08 11.19 22.70
N ALA A 473 -9.42 11.19 22.77
CA ALA A 473 -10.30 11.42 21.62
C ALA A 473 -11.63 12.04 22.06
N PRO A 474 -12.38 12.74 21.20
CA PRO A 474 -13.74 13.16 21.48
C PRO A 474 -14.72 11.99 21.39
N ASP A 475 -15.72 11.95 22.27
CA ASP A 475 -16.90 11.10 22.08
C ASP A 475 -17.88 11.72 21.06
N ALA A 476 -18.98 11.03 20.75
CA ALA A 476 -19.99 11.48 19.80
C ALA A 476 -20.62 12.85 20.17
N ALA A 477 -20.59 13.24 21.43
CA ALA A 477 -21.07 14.54 21.91
C ALA A 477 -19.96 15.61 21.92
N GLY A 478 -18.74 15.23 21.57
CA GLY A 478 -17.57 16.09 21.52
C GLY A 478 -16.83 16.24 22.87
N TYR A 479 -17.20 15.50 23.92
CA TYR A 479 -16.45 15.50 25.18
C TYR A 479 -15.18 14.67 25.06
N LEU A 480 -14.09 15.16 25.64
CA LEU A 480 -12.80 14.48 25.59
C LEU A 480 -12.70 13.35 26.62
N ARG A 481 -12.31 12.17 26.14
CA ARG A 481 -12.12 10.93 26.90
C ARG A 481 -10.78 10.29 26.56
N THR A 482 -10.27 9.44 27.45
CA THR A 482 -9.10 8.60 27.20
C THR A 482 -9.56 7.14 27.07
N GLU A 483 -10.22 6.82 25.97
CA GLU A 483 -10.85 5.53 25.71
C GLU A 483 -10.45 4.91 24.38
N ALA A 484 -9.90 5.69 23.43
CA ALA A 484 -9.49 5.16 22.13
C ALA A 484 -8.26 4.23 22.25
N GLU A 485 -8.29 3.15 21.48
CA GLU A 485 -7.25 2.10 21.58
C GLU A 485 -6.02 2.40 20.75
N ARG A 486 -6.22 3.04 19.60
CA ARG A 486 -5.18 3.35 18.62
C ARG A 486 -5.54 4.61 17.85
N VAL A 487 -4.57 5.16 17.14
CA VAL A 487 -4.81 6.10 16.06
C VAL A 487 -5.45 5.36 14.89
N GLY A 488 -6.49 5.94 14.28
CA GLY A 488 -7.11 5.29 13.13
C GLY A 488 -8.52 5.77 12.79
N GLY A 489 -9.14 5.09 11.83
CA GLY A 489 -10.44 5.44 11.28
C GLY A 489 -10.35 6.34 10.05
N TRP A 490 -11.46 6.44 9.31
CA TRP A 490 -11.53 7.30 8.12
C TRP A 490 -11.24 8.78 8.44
N ILE A 491 -11.76 9.26 9.56
CA ILE A 491 -11.39 10.54 10.16
C ILE A 491 -10.70 10.23 11.48
N VAL A 492 -9.40 10.52 11.57
CA VAL A 492 -8.61 10.26 12.76
C VAL A 492 -9.08 11.18 13.90
N GLN A 493 -9.51 10.58 15.01
CA GLN A 493 -10.05 11.30 16.15
C GLN A 493 -9.02 11.50 17.28
N GLU A 494 -7.87 10.85 17.22
CA GLU A 494 -6.88 10.76 18.28
C GLU A 494 -5.74 11.77 18.11
N THR A 495 -5.79 12.64 17.06
CA THR A 495 -4.72 13.58 16.74
C THR A 495 -5.11 15.01 17.05
N PHE A 496 -4.15 15.73 17.61
CA PHE A 496 -4.30 17.14 17.98
C PHE A 496 -3.11 17.95 17.46
N ARG A 497 -3.38 19.14 16.92
CA ARG A 497 -2.34 20.12 16.61
C ARG A 497 -2.00 20.89 17.89
N ARG A 498 -0.73 20.86 18.26
CA ARG A 498 -0.19 21.57 19.43
C ARG A 498 0.28 22.95 19.00
N MET A 499 -0.44 23.99 19.36
CA MET A 499 -0.02 25.37 19.15
C MET A 499 0.65 25.93 20.39
N ARG A 500 1.91 26.37 20.29
CA ARG A 500 2.67 27.02 21.33
C ARG A 500 2.43 28.53 21.25
N GLU A 501 2.07 29.13 22.38
CA GLU A 501 1.93 30.58 22.54
C GLU A 501 3.26 31.21 22.95
N ALA A 502 3.40 32.54 22.74
CA ALA A 502 4.60 33.28 23.12
C ALA A 502 4.90 33.28 24.63
N ASP A 503 3.89 33.08 25.48
CA ASP A 503 4.02 32.95 26.94
C ASP A 503 4.38 31.55 27.43
N GLY A 504 4.63 30.62 26.51
CA GLY A 504 4.97 29.21 26.79
C GLY A 504 3.74 28.32 27.07
N THR A 505 2.53 28.85 27.06
CA THR A 505 1.31 28.02 27.11
C THR A 505 1.04 27.32 25.79
N VAL A 506 0.19 26.30 25.82
CA VAL A 506 -0.17 25.46 24.65
C VAL A 506 -1.68 25.50 24.48
N ARG A 507 -2.11 25.52 23.21
CA ARG A 507 -3.49 25.23 22.80
C ARG A 507 -3.53 23.95 21.99
N LEU A 508 -4.64 23.22 22.08
CA LEU A 508 -4.87 21.99 21.34
C LEU A 508 -6.04 22.17 20.38
N GLN A 509 -5.79 21.89 19.09
CA GLN A 509 -6.81 21.82 18.05
C GLN A 509 -6.97 20.38 17.61
N HIS A 510 -8.16 19.85 17.62
CA HIS A 510 -8.45 18.52 17.11
C HIS A 510 -8.31 18.52 15.57
N VAL A 511 -7.42 17.68 15.03
CA VAL A 511 -7.08 17.68 13.59
C VAL A 511 -8.29 17.27 12.74
N GLY A 512 -8.97 16.21 13.09
CA GLY A 512 -10.07 15.65 12.29
C GLY A 512 -11.27 16.58 12.10
N THR A 513 -11.48 17.58 12.98
CA THR A 513 -12.61 18.52 12.87
C THR A 513 -12.18 19.99 12.78
N GLY A 514 -10.90 20.31 12.98
CA GLY A 514 -10.40 21.68 13.05
C GLY A 514 -10.90 22.47 14.28
N ARG A 515 -11.61 21.83 15.21
CA ARG A 515 -12.19 22.45 16.40
C ARG A 515 -11.20 22.49 17.56
N TRP A 516 -11.32 23.51 18.41
CA TRP A 516 -10.42 23.72 19.53
C TRP A 516 -10.90 23.05 20.82
N VAL A 517 -9.95 22.54 21.59
CA VAL A 517 -10.21 22.00 22.93
C VAL A 517 -10.53 23.17 23.88
N ARG A 518 -11.68 23.10 24.50
CA ARG A 518 -12.08 24.11 25.51
C ARG A 518 -12.68 23.48 26.76
N ARG A 519 -12.61 24.23 27.84
CA ARG A 519 -13.31 23.91 29.10
C ARG A 519 -14.73 24.43 29.06
N GLU A 520 -15.69 23.66 29.48
CA GLU A 520 -17.04 24.10 29.78
C GLU A 520 -17.09 24.84 31.11
N HIS A 521 -17.56 26.08 31.09
CA HIS A 521 -17.46 26.97 32.26
C HIS A 521 -18.08 26.43 33.56
N ARG A 522 -19.24 25.80 33.47
CA ARG A 522 -20.01 25.36 34.65
C ARG A 522 -19.52 24.01 35.17
N SER A 523 -19.22 23.07 34.32
CA SER A 523 -18.92 21.68 34.74
C SER A 523 -17.41 21.42 34.85
N GLY A 524 -16.58 22.27 34.26
CA GLY A 524 -15.15 22.03 34.12
C GLY A 524 -14.78 20.95 33.10
N LYS A 525 -15.76 20.35 32.44
CA LYS A 525 -15.52 19.28 31.44
C LYS A 525 -14.80 19.83 30.21
N LEU A 526 -13.97 18.98 29.60
CA LEU A 526 -13.33 19.31 28.33
C LEU A 526 -14.17 18.82 27.18
N LEU A 527 -14.28 19.64 26.14
CA LEU A 527 -14.99 19.32 24.89
C LEU A 527 -14.37 20.05 23.71
N LEU A 528 -14.71 19.61 22.52
CA LEU A 528 -14.41 20.33 21.28
C LEU A 528 -15.33 21.55 21.16
N GLY A 529 -14.75 22.74 21.15
CA GLY A 529 -15.42 24.01 20.96
C GLY A 529 -15.69 24.35 19.51
N GLY A 530 -15.66 25.65 19.17
CA GLY A 530 -15.71 26.18 17.81
C GLY A 530 -14.34 26.23 17.15
N HIS A 531 -14.28 26.94 16.02
CA HIS A 531 -13.05 27.14 15.25
C HIS A 531 -12.24 28.37 15.65
N ASP A 532 -12.73 29.16 16.62
CA ASP A 532 -12.03 30.33 17.14
C ASP A 532 -10.99 29.92 18.21
N PRO A 533 -9.69 30.11 17.97
CA PRO A 533 -8.64 29.75 18.94
C PRO A 533 -8.74 30.54 20.24
N LEU A 534 -9.29 31.77 20.23
CA LEU A 534 -9.40 32.61 21.43
C LEU A 534 -10.35 32.02 22.49
N GLN A 535 -11.25 31.11 22.06
CA GLN A 535 -12.17 30.44 22.98
C GLN A 535 -11.61 29.12 23.53
N SER A 536 -10.41 28.70 23.10
CA SER A 536 -9.78 27.47 23.58
C SER A 536 -9.15 27.63 24.95
N THR A 537 -8.99 26.51 25.65
CA THR A 537 -8.25 26.47 26.90
C THR A 537 -6.74 26.62 26.66
N ARG A 538 -6.07 27.44 27.46
CA ARG A 538 -4.60 27.53 27.48
C ARG A 538 -4.05 26.58 28.52
N TRP A 539 -3.09 25.78 28.14
CA TRP A 539 -2.47 24.76 28.97
C TRP A 539 -1.05 25.13 29.34
N THR A 540 -0.71 25.06 30.60
CA THR A 540 0.68 24.94 31.03
C THR A 540 1.09 23.48 30.77
N TRP A 541 2.13 23.29 29.96
CA TRP A 541 2.66 21.99 29.55
C TRP A 541 3.85 21.65 30.44
N GLN A 542 3.62 20.83 31.48
CA GLN A 542 4.66 20.44 32.43
C GLN A 542 5.25 19.07 32.02
N VAL A 543 6.51 19.07 31.61
CA VAL A 543 7.24 17.80 31.33
C VAL A 543 7.65 17.18 32.65
N MET A 544 7.23 15.95 32.91
CA MET A 544 7.51 15.17 34.12
C MET A 544 8.68 14.20 33.89
N SER A 545 8.87 13.74 32.67
CA SER A 545 9.97 12.91 32.20
C SER A 545 10.21 13.19 30.73
N SER A 546 11.43 13.48 30.34
CA SER A 546 11.75 13.80 28.95
C SER A 546 12.08 12.53 28.14
N ARG A 547 11.79 12.58 26.84
CA ARG A 547 12.17 11.52 25.88
C ARG A 547 13.69 11.31 25.85
N GLN A 548 14.45 12.38 25.93
CA GLN A 548 15.92 12.34 25.89
C GLN A 548 16.52 11.69 27.11
N ASP A 549 15.98 11.95 28.32
CA ASP A 549 16.48 11.31 29.56
C ASP A 549 16.22 9.80 29.49
N GLN A 550 15.02 9.38 29.06
CA GLN A 550 14.69 7.96 28.85
C GLN A 550 15.65 7.29 27.87
N ALA A 551 15.98 7.97 26.77
CA ALA A 551 16.91 7.45 25.77
C ALA A 551 18.33 7.29 26.34
N ARG A 552 18.86 8.31 27.04
CA ARG A 552 20.18 8.27 27.68
C ARG A 552 20.29 7.16 28.72
N ASP A 553 19.25 6.99 29.54
CA ASP A 553 19.23 5.92 30.55
C ASP A 553 19.27 4.52 29.90
N ALA A 554 18.62 4.34 28.74
CA ALA A 554 18.61 3.08 28.01
C ALA A 554 19.94 2.80 27.29
N ILE A 555 20.59 3.83 26.74
CA ILE A 555 21.88 3.76 26.06
C ILE A 555 23.01 3.40 27.04
N ASP A 556 22.90 3.78 28.30
CA ASP A 556 23.99 3.53 29.27
C ASP A 556 24.33 2.03 29.38
N GLY A 557 25.59 1.72 29.07
CA GLY A 557 26.10 0.36 29.03
C GLY A 557 25.58 -0.52 27.89
N ALA A 558 24.92 0.03 26.86
CA ALA A 558 24.50 -0.73 25.69
C ALA A 558 25.66 -1.01 24.73
N ASP A 559 25.73 -2.23 24.20
CA ASP A 559 26.66 -2.66 23.15
C ASP A 559 26.11 -2.40 21.74
N LEU A 560 24.79 -2.49 21.60
CA LEU A 560 24.05 -2.19 20.37
C LEU A 560 22.84 -1.31 20.70
N VAL A 561 22.73 -0.18 20.01
CA VAL A 561 21.59 0.75 20.11
C VAL A 561 20.80 0.68 18.83
N ILE A 562 19.50 0.39 18.92
CA ILE A 562 18.58 0.34 17.78
C ILE A 562 17.57 1.48 17.95
N VAL A 563 17.68 2.52 17.12
CA VAL A 563 16.67 3.57 17.01
C VAL A 563 15.61 3.10 16.03
N VAL A 564 14.35 3.08 16.48
CA VAL A 564 13.19 2.73 15.65
C VAL A 564 12.42 3.99 15.33
N ALA A 565 12.55 4.46 14.11
CA ALA A 565 11.92 5.64 13.54
C ALA A 565 10.85 5.25 12.50
N GLY A 566 10.04 6.20 12.05
CA GLY A 566 9.08 5.95 10.97
C GLY A 566 7.79 6.76 11.08
N ASN A 567 6.67 6.18 10.61
CA ASN A 567 5.38 6.86 10.63
C ASN A 567 4.27 6.01 11.26
N ASP A 568 3.22 6.69 11.72
CA ASP A 568 1.92 6.04 11.90
C ASP A 568 1.20 6.02 10.54
N PRO A 569 0.66 4.88 10.08
CA PRO A 569 0.01 4.77 8.75
C PRO A 569 -1.21 5.68 8.56
N HIS A 570 -1.70 6.33 9.62
CA HIS A 570 -2.86 7.21 9.57
C HIS A 570 -2.50 8.70 9.66
N VAL A 571 -1.20 9.03 9.76
CA VAL A 571 -0.74 10.41 10.00
C VAL A 571 0.34 10.80 8.99
N HIS A 572 0.21 11.98 8.39
CA HIS A 572 1.16 12.52 7.39
C HIS A 572 1.32 11.63 6.15
N GLY A 573 0.24 11.27 5.54
CA GLY A 573 0.13 10.43 4.36
C GLY A 573 -0.81 9.25 4.62
N ARG A 574 -1.88 9.18 3.84
CA ARG A 574 -2.90 8.14 3.85
C ARG A 574 -3.85 8.35 2.69
N GLU A 575 -4.82 7.52 2.51
CA GLU A 575 -5.92 7.82 1.60
C GLU A 575 -6.57 9.17 1.94
N THR A 576 -6.75 10.02 0.94
CA THR A 576 -7.19 11.43 0.97
C THR A 576 -6.15 12.47 1.41
N GLU A 577 -4.93 12.08 1.70
CA GLU A 577 -3.89 13.00 2.17
C GLU A 577 -2.50 12.58 1.66
N ASP A 578 -1.90 13.36 0.77
CA ASP A 578 -0.50 13.17 0.38
C ASP A 578 0.44 13.62 1.49
N ARG A 579 1.65 13.05 1.49
CA ARG A 579 2.70 13.47 2.42
C ARG A 579 3.18 14.89 2.11
N ALA A 580 3.52 15.63 3.17
CA ALA A 580 4.04 16.98 3.03
C ALA A 580 5.54 17.02 2.67
N MET A 581 6.32 16.00 3.05
CA MET A 581 7.79 15.95 2.90
C MET A 581 8.33 14.53 2.99
N LEU A 582 9.57 14.33 2.54
CA LEU A 582 10.31 13.07 2.67
C LEU A 582 11.21 13.01 3.91
N SER A 583 11.48 14.13 4.56
CA SER A 583 12.36 14.18 5.72
C SER A 583 11.82 13.37 6.91
N LEU A 584 12.74 12.84 7.71
CA LEU A 584 12.40 12.30 9.03
C LEU A 584 11.80 13.40 9.90
N MET A 585 10.83 13.04 10.72
CA MET A 585 10.21 13.98 11.65
C MET A 585 11.14 14.34 12.81
N ASN A 586 11.01 15.55 13.35
CA ASN A 586 11.88 16.06 14.42
C ASN A 586 12.06 15.09 15.60
N PRO A 587 11.01 14.40 16.10
CA PRO A 587 11.21 13.45 17.20
C PRO A 587 12.18 12.31 16.90
N ASP A 588 12.18 11.82 15.66
CA ASP A 588 13.09 10.77 15.22
C ASP A 588 14.51 11.30 15.03
N VAL A 589 14.63 12.53 14.48
CA VAL A 589 15.93 13.21 14.32
C VAL A 589 16.58 13.45 15.68
N GLU A 590 15.83 13.91 16.69
CA GLU A 590 16.34 14.09 18.05
C GLU A 590 16.90 12.78 18.67
N LEU A 591 16.30 11.64 18.36
CA LEU A 591 16.84 10.34 18.80
C LEU A 591 18.10 9.92 18.03
N LEU A 592 18.15 10.23 16.72
CA LEU A 592 19.33 9.96 15.90
C LEU A 592 20.53 10.80 16.32
N GLU A 593 20.32 12.04 16.74
CA GLU A 593 21.38 12.92 17.23
C GLU A 593 22.11 12.33 18.46
N LEU A 594 21.41 11.54 19.29
CA LEU A 594 22.01 10.87 20.44
C LEU A 594 23.03 9.78 20.03
N LEU A 595 22.95 9.28 18.80
CA LEU A 595 23.90 8.27 18.29
C LEU A 595 25.31 8.84 18.09
N ALA A 596 25.44 10.17 17.95
CA ALA A 596 26.74 10.84 17.83
C ALA A 596 27.57 10.76 19.14
N ASP A 597 26.91 10.63 20.28
CA ASP A 597 27.51 10.62 21.62
C ASP A 597 27.57 9.20 22.23
N LEU A 598 27.47 8.14 21.44
CA LEU A 598 27.52 6.77 21.94
C LEU A 598 28.87 6.45 22.61
N PRO A 599 28.87 5.60 23.66
CA PRO A 599 30.09 5.11 24.26
C PRO A 599 31.00 4.44 23.24
N THR A 600 32.35 4.59 23.45
CA THR A 600 33.34 3.96 22.56
C THR A 600 33.13 2.43 22.49
N GLY A 601 32.90 1.93 21.28
CA GLY A 601 32.67 0.51 20.99
C GLY A 601 31.20 0.09 20.93
N ALA A 602 30.28 0.93 21.33
CA ALA A 602 28.87 0.73 21.06
C ALA A 602 28.58 0.89 19.55
N ARG A 603 27.66 0.10 19.02
CA ARG A 603 27.23 0.10 17.62
C ARG A 603 25.80 0.61 17.50
N SER A 604 25.46 1.16 16.37
CA SER A 604 24.16 1.77 16.14
C SER A 604 23.44 1.23 14.91
N THR A 605 22.13 1.11 15.02
CA THR A 605 21.24 0.74 13.90
C THR A 605 20.05 1.66 13.89
N LEU A 606 19.78 2.24 12.73
CA LEU A 606 18.50 2.91 12.44
C LEU A 606 17.57 1.91 11.75
N LEU A 607 16.44 1.63 12.37
CA LEU A 607 15.36 0.84 11.80
C LEU A 607 14.20 1.77 11.46
N ILE A 608 13.86 1.88 10.18
CA ILE A 608 12.73 2.67 9.70
C ILE A 608 11.55 1.74 9.47
N LEU A 609 10.48 1.94 10.24
CA LEU A 609 9.18 1.28 10.07
C LEU A 609 8.23 2.25 9.39
N SER A 610 8.04 2.09 8.09
CA SER A 610 7.30 3.08 7.32
C SER A 610 6.68 2.52 6.05
N SER A 611 5.51 3.05 5.72
CA SER A 611 4.83 2.87 4.43
C SER A 611 5.51 3.61 3.27
N TYR A 612 6.49 4.49 3.56
CA TYR A 612 7.03 5.48 2.63
C TYR A 612 8.54 5.48 2.60
N PRO A 613 9.15 5.94 1.49
CA PRO A 613 10.56 6.29 1.45
C PRO A 613 10.86 7.57 2.26
N TYR A 614 12.12 7.74 2.66
CA TYR A 614 12.61 8.93 3.34
C TYR A 614 13.85 9.50 2.65
N ASP A 615 13.99 10.84 2.68
CA ASP A 615 15.26 11.48 2.40
C ASP A 615 16.19 11.32 3.61
N LEU A 616 17.22 10.49 3.44
CA LEU A 616 18.24 10.22 4.46
C LEU A 616 19.58 10.88 4.14
N ALA A 617 19.67 11.79 3.15
CA ALA A 617 20.95 12.37 2.71
C ALA A 617 21.73 13.03 3.88
N GLY A 618 21.03 13.64 4.84
CA GLY A 618 21.65 14.21 6.05
C GLY A 618 21.93 13.20 7.18
N HIS A 619 21.42 11.98 7.12
CA HIS A 619 21.39 11.04 8.23
C HIS A 619 21.94 9.64 7.89
N ALA A 620 22.25 9.34 6.63
CA ALA A 620 22.71 8.01 6.20
C ALA A 620 24.03 7.56 6.87
N GLY A 621 24.85 8.48 7.37
CA GLY A 621 26.09 8.20 8.09
C GLY A 621 25.99 8.28 9.62
N THR A 622 24.80 8.56 10.16
CA THR A 622 24.61 8.73 11.62
C THR A 622 24.52 7.38 12.34
N ALA A 623 24.06 6.34 11.67
CA ALA A 623 24.00 4.99 12.18
C ALA A 623 24.93 4.03 11.40
N ASP A 624 25.53 3.06 12.08
CA ASP A 624 26.41 2.05 11.46
C ASP A 624 25.65 1.08 10.56
N ALA A 625 24.34 0.89 10.79
CA ALA A 625 23.46 0.15 9.91
C ALA A 625 22.12 0.88 9.76
N VAL A 626 21.50 0.80 8.57
CA VAL A 626 20.19 1.33 8.28
C VAL A 626 19.32 0.24 7.65
N ILE A 627 18.16 0.00 8.24
CA ILE A 627 17.19 -1.00 7.78
C ILE A 627 15.86 -0.31 7.53
N TRP A 628 15.17 -0.72 6.48
CA TRP A 628 13.78 -0.37 6.24
C TRP A 628 12.89 -1.61 6.26
N SER A 629 11.72 -1.47 6.86
CA SER A 629 10.60 -2.40 6.75
C SER A 629 9.31 -1.59 6.64
N SER A 630 8.37 -2.03 5.81
CA SER A 630 7.00 -1.52 5.90
C SER A 630 6.36 -1.96 7.22
N HIS A 631 5.14 -1.49 7.50
CA HIS A 631 4.33 -2.10 8.57
C HIS A 631 4.00 -3.53 8.13
N ALA A 632 4.61 -4.51 8.79
CA ALA A 632 4.64 -5.89 8.32
C ALA A 632 3.66 -6.82 9.07
N GLY A 633 2.58 -6.23 9.62
CA GLY A 633 1.54 -6.98 10.31
C GLY A 633 1.96 -7.57 11.66
N ALA A 634 1.20 -8.53 12.16
CA ALA A 634 1.36 -9.08 13.51
C ALA A 634 2.74 -9.73 13.75
N ARG A 635 3.39 -10.23 12.70
CA ARG A 635 4.69 -10.96 12.79
C ARG A 635 5.92 -10.10 12.53
N LEU A 636 5.78 -8.77 12.51
CA LEU A 636 6.88 -7.82 12.33
C LEU A 636 8.05 -8.08 13.30
N GLY A 637 7.76 -8.18 14.61
CA GLY A 637 8.79 -8.32 15.63
C GLY A 637 9.61 -9.60 15.48
N PRO A 638 9.02 -10.80 15.42
CA PRO A 638 9.73 -12.05 15.17
C PRO A 638 10.57 -12.06 13.90
N ALA A 639 10.04 -11.51 12.80
CA ALA A 639 10.74 -11.42 11.53
C ALA A 639 12.01 -10.55 11.65
N LEU A 640 11.89 -9.33 12.15
CA LEU A 640 13.01 -8.40 12.32
C LEU A 640 14.01 -8.88 13.38
N SER A 641 13.53 -9.45 14.49
CA SER A 641 14.41 -10.06 15.51
C SER A 641 15.27 -11.16 14.89
N SER A 642 14.72 -12.01 14.03
CA SER A 642 15.46 -13.09 13.36
C SER A 642 16.58 -12.56 12.45
N LEU A 643 16.35 -11.42 11.78
CA LEU A 643 17.34 -10.75 10.94
C LEU A 643 18.42 -10.07 11.77
N LEU A 644 18.04 -9.30 12.80
CA LEU A 644 18.94 -8.58 13.67
C LEU A 644 19.86 -9.52 14.50
N LEU A 645 19.35 -10.69 14.84
CA LEU A 645 20.10 -11.73 15.56
C LEU A 645 20.87 -12.69 14.62
N GLY A 646 20.86 -12.46 13.29
CA GLY A 646 21.56 -13.27 12.32
C GLY A 646 21.06 -14.72 12.19
N ARG A 647 19.78 -14.96 12.45
CA ARG A 647 19.12 -16.27 12.24
C ARG A 647 18.58 -16.42 10.82
N LYS A 648 18.30 -15.30 10.16
CA LYS A 648 17.96 -15.18 8.75
C LYS A 648 18.84 -14.13 8.08
N GLU A 649 18.96 -14.19 6.77
CA GLU A 649 19.69 -13.22 5.96
C GLU A 649 18.75 -12.17 5.37
N PHE A 650 19.22 -10.91 5.26
CA PHE A 650 18.51 -9.89 4.52
C PHE A 650 18.50 -10.18 3.01
N SER A 651 17.34 -10.12 2.41
CA SER A 651 17.15 -10.37 0.99
C SER A 651 16.32 -9.31 0.28
N GLY A 652 15.66 -8.43 1.03
CA GLY A 652 14.82 -7.37 0.47
C GLY A 652 15.59 -6.40 -0.43
N ARG A 653 14.90 -5.88 -1.45
CA ARG A 653 15.39 -4.88 -2.40
C ARG A 653 14.32 -3.82 -2.59
N LEU A 654 14.71 -2.55 -2.64
CA LEU A 654 13.77 -1.46 -2.84
C LEU A 654 13.02 -1.62 -4.17
N ALA A 655 11.70 -1.60 -4.11
CA ALA A 655 10.82 -1.57 -5.29
C ALA A 655 10.46 -0.15 -5.73
N GLN A 656 10.92 0.85 -4.97
CA GLN A 656 10.86 2.28 -5.27
C GLN A 656 12.18 2.93 -4.82
N ALA A 657 12.75 3.81 -5.63
CA ALA A 657 13.95 4.54 -5.27
C ALA A 657 13.68 5.51 -4.11
N TRP A 658 14.66 5.66 -3.22
CA TRP A 658 14.64 6.67 -2.17
C TRP A 658 15.43 7.88 -2.62
N VAL A 659 14.73 8.93 -2.92
CA VAL A 659 15.26 10.16 -3.54
C VAL A 659 15.44 11.26 -2.50
N THR A 660 16.17 12.31 -2.86
CA THR A 660 16.25 13.51 -2.05
C THR A 660 15.04 14.41 -2.31
N GLU A 661 14.67 15.19 -1.32
CA GLU A 661 13.56 16.14 -1.43
C GLU A 661 13.80 17.19 -2.53
N GLU A 662 15.05 17.58 -2.76
CA GLU A 662 15.44 18.51 -3.82
C GLU A 662 15.24 17.95 -5.24
N SER A 663 15.19 16.62 -5.39
CA SER A 663 15.01 15.94 -6.70
C SER A 663 13.56 15.64 -7.04
N LEU A 664 12.61 16.03 -6.17
CA LEU A 664 11.20 15.78 -6.42
C LEU A 664 10.63 16.66 -7.53
N ALA A 665 9.89 16.04 -8.44
CA ALA A 665 8.99 16.74 -9.33
C ALA A 665 7.72 17.18 -8.57
N ASP A 666 6.85 17.96 -9.20
CA ASP A 666 5.51 18.19 -8.70
C ASP A 666 4.72 16.87 -8.69
N ILE A 667 3.95 16.59 -7.64
CA ILE A 667 3.15 15.37 -7.54
C ILE A 667 2.09 15.26 -8.65
N LEU A 668 1.67 16.39 -9.22
CA LEU A 668 0.73 16.44 -10.35
C LEU A 668 1.42 16.37 -11.72
N GLU A 669 2.77 16.33 -11.76
CA GLU A 669 3.50 16.12 -13.02
C GLU A 669 3.56 14.64 -13.37
N TYR A 670 2.67 14.21 -14.27
CA TYR A 670 2.55 12.81 -14.68
C TYR A 670 3.46 12.43 -15.86
N ASP A 671 4.08 13.39 -16.56
CA ASP A 671 5.08 13.08 -17.57
C ASP A 671 6.43 12.74 -16.92
N VAL A 672 6.58 11.48 -16.53
CA VAL A 672 7.82 10.95 -15.92
C VAL A 672 9.03 11.02 -16.85
N ILE A 673 8.81 11.23 -18.17
CA ILE A 673 9.87 11.34 -19.17
C ILE A 673 10.48 12.74 -19.12
N SER A 674 9.66 13.77 -19.24
CA SER A 674 10.15 15.17 -19.24
C SER A 674 10.62 15.62 -17.87
N SER A 675 9.98 15.16 -16.80
CA SER A 675 10.38 15.49 -15.43
C SER A 675 11.56 14.67 -14.91
N ALA A 676 11.93 13.57 -15.61
CA ALA A 676 12.94 12.61 -15.15
C ALA A 676 12.71 12.12 -13.70
N SER A 677 11.43 11.94 -13.31
CA SER A 677 11.02 11.68 -11.93
C SER A 677 11.07 10.21 -11.51
N THR A 678 11.68 9.34 -12.33
CA THR A 678 11.88 7.92 -12.02
C THR A 678 13.31 7.49 -12.36
N TYR A 679 13.75 6.36 -11.80
CA TYR A 679 15.06 5.79 -12.11
C TYR A 679 15.26 5.53 -13.63
N LEU A 680 14.19 5.31 -14.39
CA LEU A 680 14.20 5.08 -15.83
C LEU A 680 14.84 6.24 -16.61
N TYR A 681 14.60 7.46 -16.15
CA TYR A 681 15.04 8.70 -16.83
C TYR A 681 16.12 9.47 -16.07
N GLY A 682 16.75 8.81 -15.07
CA GLY A 682 17.96 9.30 -14.43
C GLY A 682 17.74 10.10 -13.14
N GLN A 683 16.60 9.95 -12.47
CA GLN A 683 16.37 10.54 -11.16
C GLN A 683 17.50 10.18 -10.19
N GLU A 684 18.03 11.18 -9.49
CA GLU A 684 19.03 10.98 -8.46
C GLU A 684 18.38 10.39 -7.20
N ALA A 685 19.04 9.39 -6.63
CA ALA A 685 18.54 8.68 -5.46
C ALA A 685 19.64 8.41 -4.44
N SER A 686 19.34 8.62 -3.17
CA SER A 686 20.19 8.20 -2.04
C SER A 686 20.31 6.68 -1.99
N PHE A 687 19.18 5.97 -2.26
CA PHE A 687 19.16 4.52 -2.44
C PHE A 687 18.42 4.20 -3.74
N PRO A 688 19.14 3.70 -4.77
CA PRO A 688 18.54 3.50 -6.08
C PRO A 688 17.51 2.37 -6.10
N PHE A 689 16.65 2.38 -7.10
CA PHE A 689 15.75 1.27 -7.41
C PHE A 689 16.50 -0.06 -7.44
N GLY A 690 15.95 -1.09 -6.79
CA GLY A 690 16.55 -2.42 -6.66
C GLY A 690 17.65 -2.53 -5.60
N HIS A 691 17.96 -1.44 -4.84
CA HIS A 691 18.98 -1.46 -3.80
C HIS A 691 18.56 -2.29 -2.58
N GLY A 692 19.54 -2.99 -2.03
CA GLY A 692 19.47 -3.72 -0.77
C GLY A 692 20.75 -4.53 -0.58
N LEU A 693 21.17 -4.67 0.67
CA LEU A 693 22.39 -5.38 1.06
C LEU A 693 22.05 -6.70 1.75
N SER A 694 23.07 -7.51 1.95
CA SER A 694 23.05 -8.71 2.80
C SER A 694 24.17 -8.61 3.82
N LEU A 695 24.01 -9.21 5.00
CA LEU A 695 25.05 -9.25 6.04
C LEU A 695 26.30 -9.93 5.48
N GLU A 696 26.09 -11.06 4.82
CA GLU A 696 27.14 -11.81 4.15
C GLU A 696 26.84 -11.86 2.65
N PRO A 697 27.56 -11.13 1.80
CA PRO A 697 27.21 -10.99 0.38
C PRO A 697 27.41 -12.28 -0.41
N THR A 698 26.49 -12.56 -1.31
CA THR A 698 26.64 -13.60 -2.32
C THR A 698 27.64 -13.15 -3.40
N ARG A 699 28.55 -14.01 -3.76
CA ARG A 699 29.53 -13.74 -4.81
C ARG A 699 28.96 -14.11 -6.17
N TRP A 700 29.00 -13.18 -7.14
CA TRP A 700 28.55 -13.40 -8.51
C TRP A 700 29.76 -13.61 -9.41
N THR A 701 29.82 -14.75 -10.08
CA THR A 701 30.96 -15.12 -10.90
C THR A 701 30.56 -15.43 -12.33
N GLN A 702 31.48 -15.13 -13.24
CA GLN A 702 31.40 -15.45 -14.67
C GLN A 702 30.05 -15.09 -15.33
N PRO A 703 29.57 -13.84 -15.20
CA PRO A 703 28.43 -13.44 -15.99
C PRO A 703 28.77 -13.56 -17.48
N ALA A 704 28.01 -14.38 -18.20
CA ALA A 704 28.23 -14.64 -19.61
C ALA A 704 26.96 -14.32 -20.41
N PRO A 705 26.68 -13.02 -20.67
CA PRO A 705 25.59 -12.68 -21.57
C PRO A 705 25.97 -13.04 -23.01
N ARG A 706 25.05 -13.70 -23.70
CA ARG A 706 25.19 -14.14 -25.07
C ARG A 706 23.98 -13.67 -25.87
N ARG A 707 24.19 -13.48 -27.18
CA ARG A 707 23.09 -13.27 -28.09
C ARG A 707 22.26 -14.56 -28.21
N SER A 708 20.94 -14.45 -28.10
CA SER A 708 19.98 -15.51 -28.39
C SER A 708 19.20 -15.19 -29.68
N PRO A 709 18.48 -16.13 -30.26
CA PRO A 709 17.64 -15.89 -31.45
C PRO A 709 16.58 -14.81 -31.23
N THR A 710 16.12 -14.60 -29.99
CA THR A 710 15.03 -13.68 -29.63
C THR A 710 15.51 -12.44 -28.87
N GLY A 711 16.79 -12.36 -28.48
CA GLY A 711 17.33 -11.26 -27.66
C GLY A 711 18.64 -11.62 -26.99
N ALA A 712 18.68 -11.65 -25.68
CA ALA A 712 19.85 -11.99 -24.86
C ALA A 712 19.59 -13.20 -23.95
N HIS A 713 20.59 -14.05 -23.84
CA HIS A 713 20.68 -15.09 -22.80
C HIS A 713 21.76 -14.71 -21.80
N ILE A 714 21.43 -14.62 -20.52
CA ILE A 714 22.33 -14.20 -19.46
C ILE A 714 22.48 -15.38 -18.49
N SER A 715 23.71 -15.80 -18.25
CA SER A 715 24.01 -16.79 -17.22
C SER A 715 24.95 -16.21 -16.17
N VAL A 716 24.74 -16.57 -14.90
CA VAL A 716 25.59 -16.18 -13.78
C VAL A 716 25.60 -17.28 -12.74
N THR A 717 26.76 -17.50 -12.10
CA THR A 717 26.88 -18.41 -10.97
C THR A 717 26.93 -17.58 -9.69
N LEU A 718 26.01 -17.86 -8.79
CA LEU A 718 25.92 -17.28 -7.45
C LEU A 718 26.54 -18.25 -6.46
N THR A 719 27.50 -17.78 -5.67
CA THR A 719 28.22 -18.63 -4.69
C THR A 719 28.18 -17.98 -3.31
N ARG A 720 27.92 -18.78 -2.31
CA ARG A 720 27.82 -18.33 -0.92
C ARG A 720 28.74 -19.15 -0.02
N GLU A 721 29.55 -18.48 0.79
CA GLU A 721 30.40 -19.08 1.79
C GLU A 721 29.76 -19.04 3.19
N ALA A 722 28.74 -18.22 3.38
CA ALA A 722 28.04 -18.02 4.64
C ALA A 722 27.29 -19.27 5.14
N GLN A 723 27.00 -19.27 6.45
CA GLN A 723 26.32 -20.39 7.13
C GLN A 723 24.82 -20.46 6.86
N LEU A 724 24.22 -19.34 6.44
CA LEU A 724 22.79 -19.24 6.17
C LEU A 724 22.55 -19.22 4.65
N PRO A 725 21.48 -19.81 4.16
CA PRO A 725 21.03 -19.57 2.79
C PRO A 725 20.61 -18.11 2.63
N ALA A 726 20.52 -17.63 1.38
CA ALA A 726 19.99 -16.30 1.07
C ALA A 726 19.15 -16.34 -0.18
N HIS A 727 18.09 -15.54 -0.23
CA HIS A 727 17.41 -15.23 -1.48
C HIS A 727 18.15 -14.08 -2.15
N GLU A 728 18.57 -14.30 -3.37
CA GLU A 728 19.28 -13.29 -4.17
C GLU A 728 18.39 -12.84 -5.32
N VAL A 729 18.28 -11.54 -5.52
CA VAL A 729 17.51 -10.93 -6.60
C VAL A 729 18.46 -10.58 -7.74
N VAL A 730 18.39 -11.32 -8.82
CA VAL A 730 19.16 -11.08 -10.04
C VAL A 730 18.36 -10.15 -10.94
N GLN A 731 18.91 -8.95 -11.17
CA GLN A 731 18.26 -7.89 -11.94
C GLN A 731 18.97 -7.72 -13.29
N VAL A 732 18.20 -7.62 -14.35
CA VAL A 732 18.71 -7.35 -15.70
C VAL A 732 18.09 -6.08 -16.21
N TYR A 733 18.94 -5.10 -16.53
CA TYR A 733 18.53 -3.83 -17.13
C TYR A 733 19.00 -3.77 -18.58
N ALA A 734 18.26 -3.03 -19.40
CA ALA A 734 18.66 -2.71 -20.77
C ALA A 734 18.85 -1.22 -20.97
N SER A 735 19.79 -0.86 -21.83
CA SER A 735 19.93 0.49 -22.38
C SER A 735 20.26 0.43 -23.85
N ALA A 736 19.67 1.35 -24.63
CA ALA A 736 19.92 1.52 -26.05
C ALA A 736 20.07 3.02 -26.33
N GLY A 737 20.84 3.38 -27.36
CA GLY A 737 20.97 4.77 -27.78
C GLY A 737 19.72 5.26 -28.51
N GLN A 738 19.52 6.59 -28.51
CA GLN A 738 18.42 7.22 -29.24
C GLN A 738 18.41 6.85 -30.72
N GLU A 739 19.59 6.71 -31.32
CA GLU A 739 19.79 6.33 -32.72
C GLU A 739 19.36 4.90 -33.09
N GLN A 740 19.01 4.07 -32.04
CA GLN A 740 18.51 2.69 -32.24
C GLN A 740 16.99 2.65 -32.49
N TYR A 741 16.31 3.77 -32.28
CA TYR A 741 14.86 3.87 -32.43
C TYR A 741 14.49 4.85 -33.54
N PRO A 742 13.34 4.67 -34.20
CA PRO A 742 12.87 5.60 -35.20
C PRO A 742 12.49 6.96 -34.59
N ASP A 743 12.45 7.99 -35.44
CA ASP A 743 11.90 9.28 -35.09
C ASP A 743 10.45 9.09 -34.54
N GLY A 744 10.10 9.84 -33.49
CA GLY A 744 8.79 9.73 -32.82
C GLY A 744 8.76 8.87 -31.56
N VAL A 745 9.90 8.24 -31.19
CA VAL A 745 10.05 7.64 -29.87
C VAL A 745 10.44 8.69 -28.83
N GLY A 746 11.16 9.74 -29.19
CA GLY A 746 11.62 10.77 -28.23
C GLY A 746 12.68 10.24 -27.26
N THR A 747 12.78 10.82 -26.07
CA THR A 747 13.79 10.48 -25.05
C THR A 747 13.73 9.01 -24.66
N VAL A 748 14.85 8.28 -24.75
CA VAL A 748 14.94 6.87 -24.35
C VAL A 748 15.33 6.72 -22.88
N PRO A 749 14.91 5.64 -22.21
CA PRO A 749 15.32 5.38 -20.83
C PRO A 749 16.84 5.24 -20.69
N VAL A 750 17.42 5.81 -19.65
CA VAL A 750 18.83 5.62 -19.27
C VAL A 750 19.09 4.14 -18.97
N ARG A 751 18.15 3.52 -18.22
CA ARG A 751 18.09 2.09 -17.92
C ARG A 751 16.65 1.69 -17.71
N ARG A 752 16.28 0.50 -18.20
CA ARG A 752 14.98 -0.09 -18.00
C ARG A 752 15.14 -1.52 -17.49
N LEU A 753 14.47 -1.88 -16.43
CA LEU A 753 14.39 -3.27 -16.00
C LEU A 753 13.71 -4.09 -17.11
N VAL A 754 14.34 -5.19 -17.51
CA VAL A 754 13.83 -6.06 -18.60
C VAL A 754 13.64 -7.51 -18.16
N ALA A 755 14.28 -7.92 -17.06
CA ALA A 755 14.06 -9.20 -16.44
C ALA A 755 14.53 -9.20 -14.99
N THR A 756 13.94 -10.07 -14.18
CA THR A 756 14.35 -10.34 -12.80
C THR A 756 14.15 -11.82 -12.47
N GLU A 757 15.00 -12.35 -11.60
CA GLU A 757 14.90 -13.71 -11.08
C GLU A 757 15.27 -13.71 -9.60
N VAL A 758 14.45 -14.36 -8.79
CA VAL A 758 14.73 -14.55 -7.36
C VAL A 758 15.06 -16.01 -7.10
N VAL A 759 16.24 -16.24 -6.54
CA VAL A 759 16.72 -17.60 -6.31
C VAL A 759 17.28 -17.78 -4.91
N GLU A 760 16.98 -18.90 -4.29
CA GLU A 760 17.66 -19.29 -3.06
C GLU A 760 19.06 -19.85 -3.37
N VAL A 761 20.08 -19.21 -2.79
CA VAL A 761 21.47 -19.70 -2.81
C VAL A 761 21.72 -20.44 -1.51
N PRO A 762 22.00 -21.75 -1.55
CA PRO A 762 22.17 -22.54 -0.34
C PRO A 762 23.40 -22.10 0.47
N ALA A 763 23.35 -22.31 1.79
CA ALA A 763 24.49 -22.12 2.66
C ALA A 763 25.71 -22.92 2.16
N ARG A 764 26.90 -22.29 2.11
CA ARG A 764 28.15 -22.89 1.60
C ARG A 764 27.97 -23.58 0.23
N GLY A 765 27.15 -23.01 -0.64
CA GLY A 765 26.78 -23.61 -1.89
C GLY A 765 26.80 -22.65 -3.07
N ALA A 766 26.33 -23.14 -4.21
CA ALA A 766 26.25 -22.36 -5.43
C ALA A 766 24.91 -22.59 -6.14
N ARG A 767 24.47 -21.58 -6.89
CA ARG A 767 23.30 -21.63 -7.76
C ARG A 767 23.65 -21.04 -9.13
N GLN A 768 23.34 -21.75 -10.19
CA GLN A 768 23.40 -21.20 -11.54
C GLN A 768 22.05 -20.60 -11.87
N VAL A 769 22.08 -19.41 -12.43
CA VAL A 769 20.91 -18.66 -12.91
C VAL A 769 21.05 -18.44 -14.39
N GLU A 770 20.01 -18.69 -15.16
CA GLU A 770 19.92 -18.47 -16.60
C GLU A 770 18.64 -17.71 -16.91
N ILE A 771 18.78 -16.56 -17.57
CA ILE A 771 17.67 -15.63 -17.87
C ILE A 771 17.66 -15.37 -19.37
N GLU A 772 16.55 -15.67 -20.01
CA GLU A 772 16.26 -15.25 -21.39
C GLU A 772 15.54 -13.92 -21.39
N VAL A 773 16.09 -12.95 -22.11
CA VAL A 773 15.51 -11.61 -22.24
C VAL A 773 15.16 -11.38 -23.73
N PRO A 774 13.87 -11.43 -24.09
CA PRO A 774 13.46 -11.13 -25.46
C PRO A 774 13.70 -9.63 -25.77
N LEU A 775 14.10 -9.34 -27.00
CA LEU A 775 14.38 -7.96 -27.46
C LEU A 775 13.13 -7.07 -27.37
N SER A 776 11.94 -7.69 -27.51
CA SER A 776 10.66 -7.01 -27.32
C SER A 776 10.49 -6.34 -25.95
N ARG A 777 11.22 -6.79 -24.91
CA ARG A 777 11.25 -6.10 -23.61
C ARG A 777 11.94 -4.74 -23.66
N CYS A 778 12.70 -4.46 -24.75
CA CYS A 778 13.32 -3.18 -25.00
C CYS A 778 12.47 -2.28 -25.91
N ALA A 779 11.30 -2.74 -26.36
CA ALA A 779 10.43 -1.96 -27.22
C ALA A 779 9.89 -0.71 -26.50
N LEU A 780 9.83 0.40 -27.25
CA LEU A 780 9.28 1.68 -26.79
C LEU A 780 8.11 2.09 -27.67
N TRP A 781 7.18 2.85 -27.10
CA TRP A 781 6.03 3.35 -27.86
C TRP A 781 6.45 4.47 -28.81
N CYS A 782 6.10 4.32 -30.06
CA CYS A 782 6.34 5.35 -31.09
C CYS A 782 5.02 6.08 -31.39
N GLU A 783 4.96 7.36 -31.10
CA GLU A 783 3.75 8.17 -31.29
C GLU A 783 3.36 8.31 -32.78
N GLN A 784 4.34 8.31 -33.68
CA GLN A 784 4.07 8.43 -35.11
C GLN A 784 3.36 7.19 -35.67
N THR A 785 3.72 6.00 -35.19
CA THR A 785 3.10 4.72 -35.66
C THR A 785 1.96 4.25 -34.79
N GLY A 786 1.81 4.80 -33.56
CA GLY A 786 0.84 4.35 -32.56
C GLY A 786 1.07 2.89 -32.15
N SER A 787 2.34 2.47 -32.07
CA SER A 787 2.70 1.08 -31.75
C SER A 787 4.07 0.98 -31.08
N PHE A 788 4.31 -0.13 -30.38
CA PHE A 788 5.63 -0.45 -29.85
C PHE A 788 6.61 -0.80 -30.96
N VAL A 789 7.83 -0.26 -30.88
CA VAL A 789 8.92 -0.49 -31.82
C VAL A 789 10.16 -1.00 -31.07
N GLU A 790 10.75 -2.06 -31.60
CA GLU A 790 12.00 -2.61 -31.06
C GLU A 790 13.20 -1.79 -31.51
N PRO A 791 14.31 -1.76 -30.75
CA PRO A 791 15.53 -1.13 -31.18
C PRO A 791 16.13 -1.85 -32.40
N THR A 792 16.63 -1.10 -33.39
CA THR A 792 17.16 -1.65 -34.64
C THR A 792 18.65 -1.94 -34.61
N GLY A 793 19.33 -1.63 -33.51
CA GLY A 793 20.77 -1.79 -33.35
C GLY A 793 21.16 -2.43 -32.02
N PRO A 794 22.44 -2.34 -31.63
CA PRO A 794 22.94 -3.03 -30.45
C PRO A 794 22.33 -2.49 -29.15
N VAL A 795 21.88 -3.41 -28.30
CA VAL A 795 21.37 -3.14 -26.97
C VAL A 795 22.40 -3.58 -25.91
N ARG A 796 22.60 -2.76 -24.89
CA ARG A 796 23.40 -3.14 -23.72
C ARG A 796 22.51 -3.75 -22.68
N PHE A 797 22.81 -4.99 -22.29
CA PHE A 797 22.18 -5.65 -21.15
C PHE A 797 23.12 -5.59 -19.95
N HIS A 798 22.59 -5.12 -18.83
CA HIS A 798 23.33 -4.93 -17.59
C HIS A 798 22.80 -5.93 -16.56
N LEU A 799 23.64 -6.88 -16.19
CA LEU A 799 23.43 -7.72 -15.01
C LEU A 799 23.78 -6.91 -13.77
N ALA A 800 22.86 -6.78 -12.81
CA ALA A 800 23.00 -5.79 -11.74
C ALA A 800 22.38 -6.27 -10.41
N ARG A 801 22.84 -5.64 -9.32
CA ARG A 801 22.28 -5.75 -7.98
C ARG A 801 21.28 -4.62 -7.66
N SER A 802 21.33 -3.55 -8.44
CA SER A 802 20.38 -2.42 -8.44
C SER A 802 20.54 -1.64 -9.74
N ALA A 803 19.67 -0.70 -9.99
CA ALA A 803 19.75 0.17 -11.17
C ALA A 803 21.11 0.91 -11.30
N GLN A 804 21.86 1.07 -10.21
CA GLN A 804 23.17 1.73 -10.20
C GLN A 804 24.34 0.77 -9.94
N ASN A 805 24.11 -0.41 -9.35
CA ASN A 805 25.16 -1.37 -9.03
C ASN A 805 25.26 -2.46 -10.10
N ILE A 806 25.95 -2.12 -11.19
CA ILE A 806 26.15 -3.02 -12.34
C ILE A 806 27.29 -4.00 -12.06
N VAL A 807 27.05 -5.28 -12.19
CA VAL A 807 28.03 -6.36 -12.05
C VAL A 807 28.72 -6.65 -13.37
N ALA A 808 27.97 -6.69 -14.46
CA ALA A 808 28.50 -6.94 -15.80
C ALA A 808 27.60 -6.33 -16.88
N THR A 809 28.19 -6.05 -18.03
CA THR A 809 27.46 -5.53 -19.21
C THR A 809 27.86 -6.33 -20.45
N ALA A 810 26.88 -6.62 -21.29
CA ALA A 810 27.11 -7.12 -22.64
C ALA A 810 26.35 -6.31 -23.68
N VAL A 811 26.86 -6.32 -24.88
CA VAL A 811 26.22 -5.73 -26.06
C VAL A 811 25.71 -6.87 -26.93
N VAL A 812 24.43 -6.86 -27.26
CA VAL A 812 23.79 -7.89 -28.06
C VAL A 812 23.23 -7.30 -29.33
#